data_5015ce793de28df47f285f9a229a98ee
#
_entry.id   5015ce793de28df47f285f9a229a98ee
#
_cell.length_a   1.000
_cell.length_b   1.000
_cell.length_c   1.000
_cell.angle_alpha   90.00
_cell.angle_beta   90.00
_cell.angle_gamma   90.00
#
_symmetry.space_group_name_H-M   'P 1'
#
loop_
_entity.id
_entity.type
_entity.pdbx_description
1 polymer ?
#
loop_
_entity_poly.entity_id
_entity_poly.type
_entity_poly.pdbx_seq_one_letter_code
_entity_poly.pdbx_strand_id
1 'polypeptide(L)'
;FDGYEDIISLKCKKILIYHNITPEKYIQDEYIKKYVKIGLKQAEEYKNHIDYAIADSNYNRRDLINMGYSNKIDVMPVQISIDRFDKIKSCKKLVEKYSYEGFKNILFVGRVSNNKCQDDIIRTFNLFNKHFVSKSRLFIVGDNNNEAYFNYLKRLTEELNISNNVIFTGKVTEEELKSYYELADIFLCMSEHEGFGVPLLESMKMQVPVLSYESSAIPETMGGAGIIFDKKNHLEIAGLVNEVINDVHLYNKIIEIQNRRIEVLKNTNTRDLLLKAIQNTINNERKKNIQIEGPFETSYSLAIVNRKLAEAMHKMKVGEISIYATEGPGDYEPKSEDLIDKPLAKQLWKKSAYTIYPDVTIRNMYPPRVNDVKGALNFQSFAWEETLIPKKYIDDFNKHLDGIGTTSNFVTESLKMSGLNIPVMTIGNGVDLPENFNELKPYKLKTKKNVKFLHVSSCFPRKGVDILLKSYFEEFTDKDDVCLIIKTFPNIHNNIEYTLGALKNKFKDSSPEVEIINRELPQDEIYSLYKSVDCYVQVSRGEGFGLPVAEAMLAKLPVIVSNNTGMADFCNNENSLIVDYVMEPAGTHLSDDASMWALPNSIKLRELMNKFVNSKEELNIEEKVQRAYNLIKNQYSWDVIAQSWDLFIKDIEKSKFKKKVDMITTWNTKCGIAEYTKFLCDELSYMVKFSIYPNSGVDIIGIDGENVNDRIWESTFEGDLDNLISRLNESDSEIIHIQFNFGFYKLSEIKKLIEKLYERKKIIITYHSIKDVNISGKIASLKSISTSLNKVINIVHQIDEINELEEKGILKENIIHIPLGQVRLKEYDKNFLRNKLDINRSLVLGSYGFLLPQKGIKENLIALNEIKKKYNDVLYIVSCSLYEGNISLSYYDECKSIVEKYNLHNNVLFFTDFLNPEESNVLLQLCDVILMTYLPTNESASGAIRSCLAAKRPIITTKQNIFNEFAECTKQIDDNSPYTIISAIEEVLKDVNYYTEKMQEKIEATSWQVIGRKYLELYDGINI
;
A
#
# COMPACT_ATOMS: atom_id res chain seq x y z
N PHE A 1 10.78 7.91 35.94
CA PHE A 1 11.73 6.78 35.92
C PHE A 1 12.97 7.00 36.78
N ASP A 2 13.35 8.23 37.08
CA ASP A 2 14.51 8.53 37.96
C ASP A 2 14.30 7.89 39.35
N GLY A 3 15.28 7.08 39.84
CA GLY A 3 15.18 6.37 41.13
C GLY A 3 14.52 4.98 41.06
N TYR A 4 14.23 4.42 39.86
CA TYR A 4 13.62 3.09 39.69
C TYR A 4 14.60 2.03 39.15
N GLU A 5 15.90 2.33 39.09
CA GLU A 5 16.92 1.42 38.53
C GLU A 5 16.99 0.09 39.31
N ASP A 6 16.76 0.13 40.62
CA ASP A 6 16.78 -1.05 41.51
C ASP A 6 15.64 -2.05 41.23
N ILE A 7 14.53 -1.60 40.62
CA ILE A 7 13.40 -2.46 40.28
C ILE A 7 13.79 -3.57 39.30
N ILE A 8 14.75 -3.28 38.42
CA ILE A 8 15.23 -4.26 37.43
C ILE A 8 15.85 -5.46 38.14
N SER A 9 16.56 -5.25 39.22
CA SER A 9 17.26 -6.28 40.00
C SER A 9 16.35 -7.21 40.82
N LEU A 10 15.08 -6.82 41.04
CA LEU A 10 14.13 -7.60 41.81
C LEU A 10 13.79 -8.94 41.14
N LYS A 11 13.85 -10.03 41.90
CA LYS A 11 13.51 -11.40 41.46
C LYS A 11 11.99 -11.63 41.54
N CYS A 12 11.20 -10.86 40.79
CA CYS A 12 9.75 -11.03 40.71
C CYS A 12 9.27 -10.72 39.27
N LYS A 13 8.03 -11.13 38.99
CA LYS A 13 7.35 -10.73 37.74
C LYS A 13 7.06 -9.24 37.74
N LYS A 14 7.29 -8.56 36.63
CA LYS A 14 7.19 -7.09 36.49
C LYS A 14 6.16 -6.73 35.45
N ILE A 15 5.24 -5.85 35.80
CA ILE A 15 4.27 -5.26 34.89
C ILE A 15 4.55 -3.76 34.80
N LEU A 16 4.78 -3.26 33.57
CA LEU A 16 4.89 -1.82 33.30
C LEU A 16 3.50 -1.26 32.96
N ILE A 17 3.09 -0.18 33.64
CA ILE A 17 1.95 0.65 33.19
C ILE A 17 2.54 1.91 32.55
N TYR A 18 2.28 2.12 31.27
CA TYR A 18 2.88 3.19 30.47
C TYR A 18 1.88 4.30 30.16
N HIS A 19 2.10 5.48 30.72
CA HIS A 19 1.25 6.67 30.59
C HIS A 19 1.72 7.66 29.50
N ASN A 20 2.70 7.27 28.68
CA ASN A 20 3.36 8.08 27.67
C ASN A 20 4.45 9.04 28.20
N ILE A 21 5.38 9.39 27.32
CA ILE A 21 6.41 10.42 27.53
C ILE A 21 6.27 11.46 26.41
N THR A 22 6.01 12.73 26.78
CA THR A 22 5.88 13.82 25.80
C THR A 22 7.16 13.96 24.98
N PRO A 23 7.11 13.94 23.64
CA PRO A 23 8.30 14.07 22.78
C PRO A 23 9.08 15.36 22.99
N GLU A 24 10.41 15.28 22.89
CA GLU A 24 11.36 16.39 23.12
C GLU A 24 11.04 17.65 22.29
N LYS A 25 10.55 17.48 21.06
CA LYS A 25 10.22 18.58 20.15
C LYS A 25 9.21 19.59 20.72
N TYR A 26 8.42 19.19 21.72
CA TYR A 26 7.44 20.06 22.38
C TYR A 26 7.97 20.75 23.64
N ILE A 27 9.22 20.48 24.01
CA ILE A 27 9.80 20.96 25.26
C ILE A 27 10.88 22.01 24.95
N GLN A 28 10.72 23.22 25.48
CA GLN A 28 11.69 24.32 25.29
C GLN A 28 12.76 24.35 26.38
N ASP A 29 12.42 23.89 27.59
CA ASP A 29 13.33 23.87 28.74
C ASP A 29 14.37 22.75 28.61
N GLU A 30 15.63 23.10 28.50
CA GLU A 30 16.74 22.15 28.33
C GLU A 30 16.92 21.22 29.55
N TYR A 31 16.56 21.65 30.75
CA TYR A 31 16.58 20.80 31.93
C TYR A 31 15.51 19.69 31.82
N ILE A 32 14.28 20.03 31.41
CA ILE A 32 13.21 19.07 31.19
C ILE A 32 13.51 18.15 30.03
N LYS A 33 14.09 18.67 28.93
CA LYS A 33 14.54 17.85 27.78
C LYS A 33 15.50 16.74 28.22
N LYS A 34 16.44 17.04 29.10
CA LYS A 34 17.39 16.06 29.64
C LYS A 34 16.66 14.90 30.33
N TYR A 35 15.63 15.18 31.14
CA TYR A 35 14.85 14.13 31.82
C TYR A 35 13.98 13.33 30.86
N VAL A 36 13.43 13.96 29.83
CA VAL A 36 12.70 13.27 28.77
C VAL A 36 13.59 12.28 28.04
N LYS A 37 14.80 12.70 27.67
CA LYS A 37 15.80 11.81 27.04
C LYS A 37 16.16 10.63 27.95
N ILE A 38 16.40 10.89 29.24
CA ILE A 38 16.70 9.85 30.21
C ILE A 38 15.49 8.89 30.33
N GLY A 39 14.28 9.41 30.45
CA GLY A 39 13.07 8.59 30.57
C GLY A 39 12.81 7.72 29.33
N LEU A 40 13.00 8.24 28.12
CA LEU A 40 12.88 7.47 26.88
C LEU A 40 13.93 6.35 26.81
N LYS A 41 15.19 6.68 27.14
CA LYS A 41 16.27 5.69 27.17
C LYS A 41 16.01 4.58 28.20
N GLN A 42 15.60 4.94 29.41
CA GLN A 42 15.25 3.97 30.47
C GLN A 42 14.06 3.10 30.04
N ALA A 43 13.02 3.69 29.44
CA ALA A 43 11.90 2.93 28.93
C ALA A 43 12.36 1.89 27.88
N GLU A 44 13.28 2.28 26.98
CA GLU A 44 13.85 1.36 25.99
C GLU A 44 14.74 0.27 26.64
N GLU A 45 15.56 0.60 27.63
CA GLU A 45 16.44 -0.34 28.33
C GLU A 45 15.62 -1.37 29.15
N TYR A 46 14.48 -0.96 29.72
CA TYR A 46 13.65 -1.83 30.58
C TYR A 46 12.89 -2.91 29.80
N LYS A 47 12.78 -2.82 28.47
CA LYS A 47 12.04 -3.78 27.64
C LYS A 47 12.38 -5.25 27.90
N ASN A 48 13.66 -5.55 28.19
CA ASN A 48 14.13 -6.92 28.43
C ASN A 48 13.91 -7.40 29.88
N HIS A 49 13.48 -6.51 30.79
CA HIS A 49 13.30 -6.78 32.20
C HIS A 49 11.83 -6.78 32.64
N ILE A 50 10.93 -6.42 31.72
CA ILE A 50 9.48 -6.35 31.95
C ILE A 50 8.82 -7.60 31.37
N ASP A 51 8.05 -8.31 32.20
CA ASP A 51 7.33 -9.53 31.78
C ASP A 51 6.05 -9.21 31.00
N TYR A 52 5.40 -8.06 31.31
CA TYR A 52 4.13 -7.63 30.73
C TYR A 52 4.00 -6.12 30.76
N ALA A 53 3.34 -5.53 29.80
CA ALA A 53 3.09 -4.09 29.77
C ALA A 53 1.60 -3.78 29.60
N ILE A 54 1.17 -2.64 30.13
CA ILE A 54 -0.17 -2.09 29.97
C ILE A 54 -0.01 -0.65 29.48
N ALA A 55 -0.66 -0.30 28.41
CA ALA A 55 -0.68 1.04 27.83
C ALA A 55 -2.07 1.68 27.98
N ASP A 56 -2.15 3.00 28.14
CA ASP A 56 -3.44 3.70 28.29
C ASP A 56 -4.26 3.77 27.00
N SER A 57 -3.60 3.61 25.85
CA SER A 57 -4.18 3.70 24.53
C SER A 57 -3.41 2.82 23.54
N ASN A 58 -3.98 2.51 22.39
CA ASN A 58 -3.24 1.87 21.29
C ASN A 58 -2.10 2.76 20.77
N TYR A 59 -2.26 4.07 20.81
CA TYR A 59 -1.16 5.00 20.51
C TYR A 59 0.04 4.72 21.43
N ASN A 60 -0.16 4.68 22.74
CA ASN A 60 0.88 4.37 23.73
C ASN A 60 1.42 2.93 23.60
N ARG A 61 0.56 1.99 23.23
CA ARG A 61 0.97 0.62 22.94
C ARG A 61 1.90 0.55 21.74
N ARG A 62 1.60 1.28 20.65
CA ARG A 62 2.49 1.39 19.48
C ARG A 62 3.83 2.01 19.86
N ASP A 63 3.82 3.00 20.73
CA ASP A 63 5.04 3.63 21.25
C ASP A 63 5.94 2.59 21.95
N LEU A 64 5.39 1.79 22.86
CA LEU A 64 6.10 0.67 23.51
C LEU A 64 6.61 -0.37 22.48
N ILE A 65 5.82 -0.72 21.48
CA ILE A 65 6.26 -1.64 20.42
C ILE A 65 7.44 -1.03 19.66
N ASN A 66 7.39 0.25 19.34
CA ASN A 66 8.49 0.96 18.66
C ASN A 66 9.78 1.02 19.49
N MET A 67 9.67 1.03 20.83
CA MET A 67 10.78 0.91 21.76
C MET A 67 11.32 -0.53 21.87
N GLY A 68 10.66 -1.51 21.24
CA GLY A 68 11.09 -2.91 21.22
C GLY A 68 10.50 -3.80 22.33
N TYR A 69 9.41 -3.38 22.98
CA TYR A 69 8.66 -4.27 23.87
C TYR A 69 8.01 -5.41 23.09
N SER A 70 8.02 -6.62 23.67
CA SER A 70 7.40 -7.81 23.08
C SER A 70 5.87 -7.69 23.02
N ASN A 71 5.22 -8.64 22.30
CA ASN A 71 3.76 -8.69 22.11
C ASN A 71 2.90 -8.84 23.39
N LYS A 72 3.51 -8.86 24.58
CA LYS A 72 2.80 -8.95 25.87
C LYS A 72 2.39 -7.56 26.38
N ILE A 73 1.64 -6.82 25.56
CA ILE A 73 1.16 -5.49 25.91
C ILE A 73 -0.36 -5.46 25.76
N ASP A 74 -1.08 -5.18 26.85
CA ASP A 74 -2.52 -4.91 26.80
C ASP A 74 -2.79 -3.41 26.81
N VAL A 75 -3.96 -3.01 26.34
CA VAL A 75 -4.47 -1.64 26.44
C VAL A 75 -5.52 -1.59 27.53
N MET A 76 -5.34 -0.70 28.47
CA MET A 76 -6.27 -0.42 29.55
C MET A 76 -6.48 1.09 29.64
N PRO A 77 -7.65 1.60 29.26
CA PRO A 77 -7.93 3.03 29.36
C PRO A 77 -7.73 3.55 30.78
N VAL A 78 -7.28 4.79 30.90
CA VAL A 78 -7.17 5.44 32.20
C VAL A 78 -8.51 5.42 32.92
N GLN A 79 -8.53 4.85 34.11
CA GLN A 79 -9.74 4.85 34.91
C GLN A 79 -10.02 6.27 35.42
N ILE A 80 -11.07 6.86 34.89
CA ILE A 80 -11.52 8.19 35.29
C ILE A 80 -12.78 8.02 36.13
N SER A 81 -12.83 8.70 37.25
CA SER A 81 -14.08 8.84 38.01
C SER A 81 -14.99 9.84 37.29
N ILE A 82 -15.55 9.39 36.14
CA ILE A 82 -16.40 10.24 35.26
C ILE A 82 -17.60 10.78 36.06
N ASP A 83 -18.12 10.00 37.00
CA ASP A 83 -19.27 10.39 37.83
C ASP A 83 -18.92 11.32 39.00
N ARG A 84 -17.64 11.74 39.13
CA ARG A 84 -17.23 12.68 40.20
C ARG A 84 -17.99 13.99 40.12
N PHE A 85 -18.24 14.50 38.90
CA PHE A 85 -18.95 15.74 38.67
C PHE A 85 -20.43 15.68 39.14
N ASP A 86 -21.03 14.49 39.20
CA ASP A 86 -22.41 14.34 39.71
C ASP A 86 -22.51 14.67 41.21
N LYS A 87 -21.38 14.51 41.96
CA LYS A 87 -21.30 14.73 43.42
C LYS A 87 -20.80 16.13 43.80
N ILE A 88 -20.19 16.85 42.86
CA ILE A 88 -19.57 18.17 43.09
C ILE A 88 -20.62 19.27 42.80
N LYS A 89 -20.68 20.27 43.65
CA LYS A 89 -21.52 21.46 43.44
C LYS A 89 -20.72 22.52 42.69
N SER A 90 -21.38 23.17 41.73
CA SER A 90 -20.75 24.25 40.95
C SER A 90 -20.51 25.48 41.81
N CYS A 91 -19.45 26.23 41.53
CA CYS A 91 -19.12 27.52 42.17
C CYS A 91 -20.14 28.61 41.72
N LYS A 92 -21.13 28.85 42.54
CA LYS A 92 -22.20 29.83 42.23
C LYS A 92 -21.69 31.21 41.82
N LYS A 93 -20.65 31.72 42.49
CA LYS A 93 -20.06 33.03 42.18
C LYS A 93 -19.49 33.08 40.76
N LEU A 94 -18.91 31.97 40.30
CA LEU A 94 -18.34 31.87 38.95
C LEU A 94 -19.42 31.83 37.92
N VAL A 95 -20.46 31.01 38.14
CA VAL A 95 -21.61 30.89 37.25
C VAL A 95 -22.32 32.22 37.12
N GLU A 96 -22.63 32.90 38.26
CA GLU A 96 -23.25 34.21 38.27
C GLU A 96 -22.43 35.27 37.55
N LYS A 97 -21.10 35.25 37.65
CA LYS A 97 -20.19 36.18 36.96
C LYS A 97 -20.25 36.05 35.46
N TYR A 98 -20.40 34.84 34.91
CA TYR A 98 -20.26 34.57 33.47
C TYR A 98 -21.54 34.16 32.76
N SER A 99 -22.68 34.00 33.46
CA SER A 99 -23.98 33.67 32.90
C SER A 99 -24.69 34.90 32.29
N TYR A 100 -24.03 35.61 31.38
CA TYR A 100 -24.67 36.73 30.66
C TYR A 100 -25.34 36.23 29.37
N GLU A 101 -26.59 36.65 29.20
CA GLU A 101 -27.35 36.33 27.97
C GLU A 101 -26.61 36.78 26.71
N GLY A 102 -26.55 35.86 25.76
CA GLY A 102 -25.99 36.08 24.43
C GLY A 102 -24.46 35.93 24.32
N PHE A 103 -23.73 35.62 25.39
CA PHE A 103 -22.33 35.27 25.27
C PHE A 103 -22.16 33.79 24.90
N LYS A 104 -21.28 33.51 23.92
CA LYS A 104 -20.84 32.15 23.55
C LYS A 104 -19.48 31.88 24.15
N ASN A 105 -19.34 30.74 24.84
CA ASN A 105 -18.16 30.38 25.60
C ASN A 105 -17.46 29.16 24.97
N ILE A 106 -16.24 29.36 24.46
CA ILE A 106 -15.35 28.29 24.04
C ILE A 106 -14.47 27.91 25.22
N LEU A 107 -14.31 26.63 25.48
CA LEU A 107 -13.53 26.08 26.60
C LEU A 107 -12.35 25.25 26.10
N PHE A 108 -11.20 25.43 26.73
CA PHE A 108 -10.08 24.49 26.74
C PHE A 108 -9.65 24.20 28.17
N VAL A 109 -9.39 22.94 28.49
CA VAL A 109 -8.88 22.49 29.79
C VAL A 109 -7.59 21.72 29.61
N GLY A 110 -6.52 22.18 30.22
CA GLY A 110 -5.20 21.56 30.17
C GLY A 110 -4.08 22.52 30.56
N ARG A 111 -2.90 21.97 30.87
CA ARG A 111 -1.73 22.80 31.18
C ARG A 111 -1.39 23.72 30.01
N VAL A 112 -0.92 24.90 30.26
CA VAL A 112 -0.37 25.80 29.23
C VAL A 112 1.01 25.27 28.82
N SER A 113 1.06 24.67 27.64
CA SER A 113 2.28 24.05 27.11
C SER A 113 2.24 23.91 25.59
N ASN A 114 3.40 23.93 24.94
CA ASN A 114 3.52 23.97 23.48
C ASN A 114 2.76 22.83 22.77
N ASN A 115 2.79 21.62 23.30
CA ASN A 115 2.06 20.49 22.72
C ASN A 115 0.54 20.61 22.75
N LYS A 116 0.00 21.56 23.55
CA LYS A 116 -1.44 21.82 23.65
C LYS A 116 -1.92 22.89 22.67
N CYS A 117 -1.02 23.60 22.02
CA CYS A 117 -1.28 24.57 20.96
C CYS A 117 -2.41 25.57 21.29
N GLN A 118 -2.35 26.19 22.48
CA GLN A 118 -3.32 27.21 22.86
C GLN A 118 -3.28 28.45 21.96
N ASP A 119 -2.15 28.71 21.31
CA ASP A 119 -2.03 29.77 20.30
C ASP A 119 -2.93 29.50 19.08
N ASP A 120 -3.05 28.26 18.61
CA ASP A 120 -4.00 27.87 17.54
C ASP A 120 -5.45 28.07 18.00
N ILE A 121 -5.76 27.74 19.26
CA ILE A 121 -7.08 27.98 19.84
C ILE A 121 -7.39 29.47 19.87
N ILE A 122 -6.44 30.30 20.31
CA ILE A 122 -6.59 31.77 20.37
C ILE A 122 -6.78 32.37 18.97
N ARG A 123 -6.02 31.89 17.96
CA ARG A 123 -6.16 32.33 16.56
C ARG A 123 -7.53 31.95 16.00
N THR A 124 -8.00 30.75 16.26
CA THR A 124 -9.34 30.28 15.86
C THR A 124 -10.43 31.10 16.55
N PHE A 125 -10.28 31.31 17.86
CA PHE A 125 -11.22 32.14 18.62
C PHE A 125 -11.29 33.59 18.12
N ASN A 126 -10.15 34.18 17.76
CA ASN A 126 -10.12 35.53 17.17
C ASN A 126 -10.98 35.62 15.88
N LEU A 127 -10.84 34.60 15.00
CA LEU A 127 -11.64 34.55 13.76
C LEU A 127 -13.13 34.31 14.07
N PHE A 128 -13.43 33.44 15.05
CA PHE A 128 -14.81 33.24 15.51
C PHE A 128 -15.43 34.50 16.08
N ASN A 129 -14.72 35.18 17.00
CA ASN A 129 -15.19 36.43 17.60
C ASN A 129 -15.40 37.53 16.56
N LYS A 130 -14.49 37.69 15.60
CA LYS A 130 -14.51 38.75 14.59
C LYS A 130 -15.54 38.53 13.49
N HIS A 131 -15.74 37.29 13.04
CA HIS A 131 -16.52 37.00 11.83
C HIS A 131 -17.88 36.35 12.10
N PHE A 132 -18.07 35.72 13.27
CA PHE A 132 -19.30 34.99 13.57
C PHE A 132 -20.04 35.56 14.79
N VAL A 133 -19.41 35.54 15.98
CA VAL A 133 -20.09 35.91 17.23
C VAL A 133 -19.22 36.87 18.06
N SER A 134 -19.44 38.17 17.95
CA SER A 134 -18.67 39.19 18.68
C SER A 134 -18.83 39.09 20.21
N LYS A 135 -20.01 38.67 20.71
CA LYS A 135 -20.24 38.37 22.13
C LYS A 135 -19.78 36.94 22.47
N SER A 136 -18.47 36.72 22.45
CA SER A 136 -17.92 35.43 22.76
C SER A 136 -16.72 35.54 23.72
N ARG A 137 -16.41 34.45 24.41
CA ARG A 137 -15.29 34.33 25.37
C ARG A 137 -14.58 32.98 25.15
N LEU A 138 -13.29 33.00 25.40
CA LEU A 138 -12.45 31.79 25.45
C LEU A 138 -11.95 31.61 26.88
N PHE A 139 -12.28 30.47 27.49
CA PHE A 139 -11.71 30.04 28.75
C PHE A 139 -10.54 29.06 28.49
N ILE A 140 -9.36 29.40 29.01
CA ILE A 140 -8.18 28.54 29.05
C ILE A 140 -7.93 28.19 30.52
N VAL A 141 -8.34 26.96 30.88
CA VAL A 141 -8.33 26.48 32.25
C VAL A 141 -7.16 25.52 32.44
N GLY A 142 -6.24 25.84 33.36
CA GLY A 142 -5.11 24.99 33.69
C GLY A 142 -3.87 25.74 34.14
N ASP A 143 -2.89 24.98 34.58
CA ASP A 143 -1.62 25.48 35.14
C ASP A 143 -0.79 26.24 34.08
N ASN A 144 -0.25 27.41 34.49
CA ASN A 144 0.49 28.36 33.65
C ASN A 144 2.01 28.34 33.94
N ASN A 145 2.55 27.26 34.48
CA ASN A 145 3.96 27.19 34.93
C ASN A 145 5.00 27.34 33.79
N ASN A 146 4.60 27.17 32.52
CA ASN A 146 5.45 27.50 31.38
C ASN A 146 5.40 29.02 31.10
N GLU A 147 6.16 29.80 31.84
CA GLU A 147 6.15 31.27 31.76
C GLU A 147 6.43 31.79 30.34
N ALA A 148 7.38 31.21 29.63
CA ALA A 148 7.79 31.68 28.31
C ALA A 148 6.61 31.56 27.31
N TYR A 149 5.96 30.38 27.24
CA TYR A 149 4.83 30.17 26.37
C TYR A 149 3.59 30.95 26.84
N PHE A 150 3.34 31.02 28.13
CA PHE A 150 2.25 31.81 28.67
C PHE A 150 2.37 33.29 28.35
N ASN A 151 3.57 33.88 28.48
CA ASN A 151 3.83 35.27 28.08
C ASN A 151 3.68 35.50 26.58
N TYR A 152 4.05 34.50 25.77
CA TYR A 152 3.76 34.53 24.33
C TYR A 152 2.25 34.58 24.06
N LEU A 153 1.45 33.72 24.73
CA LEU A 153 -0.01 33.69 24.54
C LEU A 153 -0.67 35.01 24.94
N LYS A 154 -0.21 35.65 26.02
CA LYS A 154 -0.73 36.98 26.43
C LYS A 154 -0.45 38.04 25.37
N ARG A 155 0.79 38.10 24.87
CA ARG A 155 1.13 39.04 23.78
C ARG A 155 0.30 38.78 22.54
N LEU A 156 0.07 37.52 22.19
CA LEU A 156 -0.78 37.14 21.06
C LEU A 156 -2.21 37.67 21.22
N THR A 157 -2.80 37.62 22.44
CA THR A 157 -4.13 38.18 22.69
C THR A 157 -4.16 39.69 22.57
N GLU A 158 -3.09 40.38 22.97
CA GLU A 158 -2.93 41.84 22.82
C GLU A 158 -2.81 42.25 21.36
N GLU A 159 -1.95 41.58 20.59
CA GLU A 159 -1.75 41.78 19.14
C GLU A 159 -3.06 41.58 18.33
N LEU A 160 -3.86 40.61 18.74
CA LEU A 160 -5.16 40.31 18.11
C LEU A 160 -6.32 41.21 18.63
N ASN A 161 -6.07 42.06 19.63
CA ASN A 161 -7.07 42.91 20.29
C ASN A 161 -8.25 42.17 20.93
N ILE A 162 -7.99 40.98 21.52
CA ILE A 162 -8.99 40.11 22.17
C ILE A 162 -8.68 39.81 23.63
N SER A 163 -7.76 40.51 24.29
CA SER A 163 -7.35 40.28 25.67
C SER A 163 -8.51 40.28 26.65
N ASN A 164 -9.55 41.05 26.41
CA ASN A 164 -10.74 41.11 27.29
C ASN A 164 -11.68 39.90 27.11
N ASN A 165 -11.52 39.15 26.02
CA ASN A 165 -12.36 38.02 25.67
C ASN A 165 -11.67 36.65 25.98
N VAL A 166 -10.34 36.62 26.18
CA VAL A 166 -9.59 35.42 26.52
C VAL A 166 -9.24 35.41 28.00
N ILE A 167 -9.72 34.39 28.70
CA ILE A 167 -9.61 34.31 30.18
C ILE A 167 -8.71 33.15 30.54
N PHE A 168 -7.50 33.45 31.01
CA PHE A 168 -6.57 32.47 31.56
C PHE A 168 -6.83 32.32 33.06
N THR A 169 -7.32 31.17 33.47
CA THR A 169 -7.76 30.97 34.88
C THR A 169 -6.63 30.53 35.80
N GLY A 170 -5.55 29.95 35.25
CA GLY A 170 -4.60 29.20 36.05
C GLY A 170 -5.23 27.91 36.64
N LYS A 171 -4.61 27.38 37.68
CA LYS A 171 -5.11 26.19 38.38
C LYS A 171 -6.39 26.53 39.14
N VAL A 172 -7.43 25.71 38.99
CA VAL A 172 -8.76 25.89 39.58
C VAL A 172 -9.13 24.75 40.51
N THR A 173 -10.14 24.94 41.37
CA THR A 173 -10.74 23.86 42.17
C THR A 173 -11.65 22.98 41.35
N GLU A 174 -12.08 21.83 41.85
CA GLU A 174 -12.99 20.94 41.15
C GLU A 174 -14.39 21.57 40.94
N GLU A 175 -14.86 22.37 41.89
CA GLU A 175 -16.12 23.12 41.81
C GLU A 175 -16.06 24.21 40.71
N GLU A 176 -14.93 24.87 40.64
CA GLU A 176 -14.69 25.86 39.57
C GLU A 176 -14.56 25.19 38.20
N LEU A 177 -13.82 24.07 38.13
CA LEU A 177 -13.68 23.30 36.90
C LEU A 177 -15.03 22.83 36.37
N LYS A 178 -15.88 22.26 37.26
CA LYS A 178 -17.26 21.91 36.89
C LYS A 178 -18.02 23.11 36.35
N SER A 179 -17.89 24.27 36.99
CA SER A 179 -18.57 25.51 36.56
C SER A 179 -18.12 25.96 35.19
N TYR A 180 -16.85 25.83 34.80
CA TYR A 180 -16.38 26.16 33.48
C TYR A 180 -16.96 25.21 32.42
N TYR A 181 -17.08 23.91 32.72
CA TYR A 181 -17.79 22.98 31.82
C TYR A 181 -19.28 23.35 31.67
N GLU A 182 -19.97 23.68 32.75
CA GLU A 182 -21.38 24.10 32.70
C GLU A 182 -21.62 25.41 31.94
N LEU A 183 -20.62 26.29 31.92
CA LEU A 183 -20.68 27.57 31.18
C LEU A 183 -20.31 27.43 29.70
N ALA A 184 -19.69 26.32 29.30
CA ALA A 184 -19.15 26.15 27.95
C ALA A 184 -20.25 25.77 26.93
N ASP A 185 -20.28 26.44 25.80
CA ASP A 185 -21.07 26.03 24.62
C ASP A 185 -20.34 24.98 23.79
N ILE A 186 -19.00 24.98 23.82
CA ILE A 186 -18.17 24.06 23.04
C ILE A 186 -16.78 23.90 23.67
N PHE A 187 -16.23 22.70 23.56
CA PHE A 187 -14.84 22.39 23.92
C PHE A 187 -13.99 22.29 22.68
N LEU A 188 -12.91 23.09 22.61
CA LEU A 188 -12.00 23.10 21.47
C LEU A 188 -10.59 22.63 21.88
N CYS A 189 -10.09 21.54 21.27
CA CYS A 189 -8.77 20.99 21.51
C CYS A 189 -7.93 21.00 20.23
N MET A 190 -6.77 21.67 20.29
CA MET A 190 -5.80 21.77 19.19
C MET A 190 -4.49 21.01 19.50
N SER A 191 -4.50 20.16 20.54
CA SER A 191 -3.31 19.45 21.00
C SER A 191 -2.66 18.61 19.92
N GLU A 192 -1.34 18.70 19.79
CA GLU A 192 -0.54 17.86 18.89
C GLU A 192 -0.05 16.57 19.56
N HIS A 193 -0.17 16.48 20.88
CA HIS A 193 0.22 15.29 21.61
C HIS A 193 -0.58 15.12 22.91
N GLU A 194 -1.25 13.96 23.00
CA GLU A 194 -2.00 13.49 24.16
C GLU A 194 -1.71 12.02 24.43
N GLY A 195 -1.45 11.64 25.68
CA GLY A 195 -1.33 10.24 26.08
C GLY A 195 -2.69 9.53 26.12
N PHE A 196 -3.74 10.26 26.58
CA PHE A 196 -5.11 9.78 26.63
C PHE A 196 -6.14 10.90 26.37
N GLY A 197 -6.03 12.08 26.98
CA GLY A 197 -6.94 13.21 26.75
C GLY A 197 -8.15 13.22 27.70
N VAL A 198 -7.93 13.11 28.99
CA VAL A 198 -9.01 13.12 30.05
C VAL A 198 -10.01 14.28 29.88
N PRO A 199 -9.62 15.54 29.61
CA PRO A 199 -10.56 16.65 29.44
C PRO A 199 -11.59 16.48 28.33
N LEU A 200 -11.28 15.69 27.29
CA LEU A 200 -12.25 15.38 26.22
C LEU A 200 -13.45 14.60 26.80
N LEU A 201 -13.16 13.59 27.64
CA LEU A 201 -14.20 12.76 28.25
C LEU A 201 -14.97 13.52 29.35
N GLU A 202 -14.30 14.40 30.08
CA GLU A 202 -14.96 15.29 31.04
C GLU A 202 -15.95 16.22 30.33
N SER A 203 -15.55 16.80 29.18
CA SER A 203 -16.44 17.62 28.35
C SER A 203 -17.64 16.83 27.86
N MET A 204 -17.44 15.62 27.36
CA MET A 204 -18.51 14.73 26.91
C MET A 204 -19.50 14.43 28.04
N LYS A 205 -19.00 14.10 29.25
CA LYS A 205 -19.83 13.84 30.46
C LYS A 205 -20.63 15.07 30.85
N MET A 206 -20.06 16.24 30.67
CA MET A 206 -20.68 17.52 31.03
C MET A 206 -21.59 18.05 29.91
N GLN A 207 -21.90 17.25 28.87
CA GLN A 207 -22.77 17.59 27.73
C GLN A 207 -22.27 18.79 26.91
N VAL A 208 -20.94 18.95 26.83
CA VAL A 208 -20.31 19.98 26.02
C VAL A 208 -19.81 19.35 24.72
N PRO A 209 -20.24 19.81 23.52
CA PRO A 209 -19.72 19.31 22.26
C PRO A 209 -18.21 19.46 22.16
N VAL A 210 -17.52 18.42 21.70
CA VAL A 210 -16.07 18.37 21.56
C VAL A 210 -15.67 18.50 20.09
N LEU A 211 -14.82 19.49 19.79
CA LEU A 211 -14.08 19.62 18.54
C LEU A 211 -12.61 19.43 18.82
N SER A 212 -11.95 18.55 18.09
CA SER A 212 -10.53 18.25 18.36
C SER A 212 -9.71 18.04 17.09
N TYR A 213 -8.44 18.45 17.16
CA TYR A 213 -7.43 18.12 16.15
C TYR A 213 -7.06 16.64 16.23
N GLU A 214 -6.92 16.01 15.06
CA GLU A 214 -6.53 14.60 14.94
C GLU A 214 -5.05 14.42 15.32
N SER A 215 -4.77 13.99 16.55
CA SER A 215 -3.39 13.71 16.98
C SER A 215 -3.33 12.61 18.03
N SER A 216 -2.25 11.83 18.01
CA SER A 216 -1.88 10.87 19.07
C SER A 216 -3.04 9.97 19.53
N ALA A 217 -3.41 9.96 20.81
CA ALA A 217 -4.50 9.14 21.36
C ALA A 217 -5.90 9.77 21.21
N ILE A 218 -6.03 11.00 20.69
CA ILE A 218 -7.31 11.72 20.63
C ILE A 218 -8.40 10.96 19.84
N PRO A 219 -8.15 10.47 18.61
CA PRO A 219 -9.17 9.73 17.85
C PRO A 219 -9.68 8.51 18.62
N GLU A 220 -8.78 7.78 19.28
CA GLU A 220 -9.10 6.60 20.07
C GLU A 220 -9.92 6.97 21.32
N THR A 221 -9.53 8.00 22.03
CA THR A 221 -10.26 8.49 23.21
C THR A 221 -11.65 8.96 22.84
N MET A 222 -11.79 9.72 21.76
CA MET A 222 -13.08 10.18 21.26
C MET A 222 -13.95 9.04 20.74
N GLY A 223 -13.35 8.03 20.09
CA GLY A 223 -14.07 6.84 19.64
C GLY A 223 -15.22 7.15 18.68
N GLY A 224 -15.06 8.12 17.79
CA GLY A 224 -16.06 8.61 16.86
C GLY A 224 -17.08 9.60 17.46
N ALA A 225 -16.91 10.02 18.72
CA ALA A 225 -17.75 11.02 19.35
C ALA A 225 -17.16 12.43 19.19
N GLY A 226 -18.02 13.44 18.96
CA GLY A 226 -17.60 14.80 18.66
C GLY A 226 -17.18 14.97 17.20
N ILE A 227 -16.43 16.02 16.92
CA ILE A 227 -15.88 16.33 15.56
C ILE A 227 -14.37 16.31 15.64
N ILE A 228 -13.73 15.54 14.75
CA ILE A 228 -12.27 15.47 14.57
C ILE A 228 -11.92 16.11 13.22
N PHE A 229 -10.92 17.00 13.20
CA PHE A 229 -10.39 17.63 11.98
C PHE A 229 -8.88 17.35 11.86
N ASP A 230 -8.40 17.16 10.63
CA ASP A 230 -7.04 16.76 10.30
C ASP A 230 -6.12 17.92 9.88
N LYS A 231 -6.70 19.14 9.71
CA LYS A 231 -5.96 20.35 9.33
C LYS A 231 -6.30 21.50 10.24
N LYS A 232 -5.29 22.24 10.65
CA LYS A 232 -5.44 23.44 11.50
C LYS A 232 -5.75 24.70 10.66
N ASN A 233 -6.82 24.65 9.84
CA ASN A 233 -7.33 25.84 9.19
C ASN A 233 -8.23 26.61 10.15
N HIS A 234 -7.68 27.64 10.78
CA HIS A 234 -8.36 28.39 11.84
C HIS A 234 -9.72 28.99 11.40
N LEU A 235 -9.86 29.40 10.12
CA LEU A 235 -11.13 29.97 9.63
C LEU A 235 -12.20 28.88 9.45
N GLU A 236 -11.84 27.75 8.87
CA GLU A 236 -12.75 26.60 8.73
C GLU A 236 -13.19 26.07 10.10
N ILE A 237 -12.26 25.98 11.05
CA ILE A 237 -12.57 25.52 12.41
C ILE A 237 -13.46 26.54 13.12
N ALA A 238 -13.23 27.84 12.96
CA ALA A 238 -14.13 28.88 13.48
C ALA A 238 -15.54 28.77 12.88
N GLY A 239 -15.65 28.44 11.59
CA GLY A 239 -16.91 28.10 10.93
C GLY A 239 -17.59 26.88 11.53
N LEU A 240 -16.86 25.79 11.75
CA LEU A 240 -17.37 24.57 12.39
C LEU A 240 -17.86 24.84 13.83
N VAL A 241 -17.13 25.64 14.59
CA VAL A 241 -17.56 26.10 15.94
C VAL A 241 -18.89 26.82 15.83
N ASN A 242 -19.05 27.74 14.87
CA ASN A 242 -20.29 28.48 14.64
C ASN A 242 -21.47 27.56 14.27
N GLU A 243 -21.26 26.61 13.36
CA GLU A 243 -22.27 25.64 12.96
C GLU A 243 -22.74 24.79 14.15
N VAL A 244 -21.81 24.21 14.91
CA VAL A 244 -22.17 23.37 16.07
C VAL A 244 -22.97 24.14 17.12
N ILE A 245 -22.62 25.40 17.37
CA ILE A 245 -23.29 26.23 18.38
C ILE A 245 -24.70 26.67 17.94
N ASN A 246 -24.93 26.87 16.64
CA ASN A 246 -26.19 27.42 16.10
C ASN A 246 -27.13 26.35 15.52
N ASP A 247 -26.63 25.20 15.09
CA ASP A 247 -27.47 24.09 14.63
C ASP A 247 -27.83 23.16 15.79
N VAL A 248 -29.05 23.31 16.30
CA VAL A 248 -29.58 22.49 17.41
C VAL A 248 -29.63 20.99 17.08
N HIS A 249 -29.86 20.62 15.81
CA HIS A 249 -29.89 19.22 15.41
C HIS A 249 -28.48 18.61 15.44
N LEU A 250 -27.50 19.33 14.90
CA LEU A 250 -26.08 18.92 14.93
C LEU A 250 -25.59 18.82 16.36
N TYR A 251 -25.88 19.85 17.19
CA TYR A 251 -25.53 19.87 18.61
C TYR A 251 -26.04 18.64 19.33
N ASN A 252 -27.35 18.38 19.26
CA ASN A 252 -27.99 17.25 19.92
C ASN A 252 -27.45 15.89 19.43
N LYS A 253 -27.16 15.78 18.13
CA LYS A 253 -26.56 14.59 17.56
C LYS A 253 -25.16 14.30 18.09
N ILE A 254 -24.34 15.34 18.23
CA ILE A 254 -23.01 15.23 18.85
C ILE A 254 -23.15 14.76 20.29
N ILE A 255 -24.02 15.36 21.08
CA ILE A 255 -24.25 14.99 22.48
C ILE A 255 -24.75 13.54 22.61
N GLU A 256 -25.66 13.10 21.74
CA GLU A 256 -26.14 11.72 21.72
C GLU A 256 -24.97 10.72 21.51
N ILE A 257 -24.10 10.98 20.54
CA ILE A 257 -22.94 10.12 20.25
C ILE A 257 -21.92 10.16 21.41
N GLN A 258 -21.66 11.35 21.98
CA GLN A 258 -20.79 11.50 23.15
C GLN A 258 -21.30 10.72 24.37
N ASN A 259 -22.60 10.73 24.61
CA ASN A 259 -23.20 9.95 25.68
C ASN A 259 -23.00 8.44 25.49
N ARG A 260 -23.18 7.94 24.26
CA ARG A 260 -22.88 6.54 23.94
C ARG A 260 -21.42 6.20 24.22
N ARG A 261 -20.47 7.07 23.85
CA ARG A 261 -19.05 6.89 24.13
C ARG A 261 -18.76 6.81 25.64
N ILE A 262 -19.35 7.70 26.43
CA ILE A 262 -19.23 7.68 27.90
C ILE A 262 -19.75 6.37 28.49
N GLU A 263 -20.87 5.87 28.01
CA GLU A 263 -21.43 4.58 28.47
C GLU A 263 -20.51 3.40 28.11
N VAL A 264 -19.92 3.39 26.93
CA VAL A 264 -18.94 2.36 26.54
C VAL A 264 -17.75 2.35 27.51
N LEU A 265 -17.22 3.54 27.85
CA LEU A 265 -16.08 3.63 28.77
C LEU A 265 -16.46 3.26 30.22
N LYS A 266 -17.65 3.61 30.69
CA LYS A 266 -18.15 3.20 32.00
C LYS A 266 -18.30 1.69 32.14
N ASN A 267 -18.75 1.05 31.07
CA ASN A 267 -18.94 -0.40 31.03
C ASN A 267 -17.61 -1.16 30.84
N THR A 268 -16.50 -0.43 30.55
CA THR A 268 -15.16 -1.05 30.48
C THR A 268 -14.69 -1.39 31.89
N ASN A 269 -14.66 -2.69 32.21
CA ASN A 269 -14.20 -3.17 33.52
C ASN A 269 -12.67 -3.21 33.58
N THR A 270 -12.06 -2.07 33.91
CA THR A 270 -10.60 -1.92 34.03
C THR A 270 -10.01 -2.84 35.10
N ARG A 271 -10.77 -3.18 36.16
CA ARG A 271 -10.34 -4.13 37.19
C ARG A 271 -10.15 -5.52 36.60
N ASP A 272 -11.09 -6.00 35.80
CA ASP A 272 -11.00 -7.32 35.19
C ASP A 272 -9.87 -7.35 34.15
N LEU A 273 -9.67 -6.25 33.40
CA LEU A 273 -8.53 -6.12 32.48
C LEU A 273 -7.18 -6.22 33.24
N LEU A 274 -7.04 -5.53 34.36
CA LEU A 274 -5.84 -5.60 35.17
C LEU A 274 -5.62 -7.00 35.76
N LEU A 275 -6.68 -7.64 36.31
CA LEU A 275 -6.60 -9.00 36.82
C LEU A 275 -6.21 -10.00 35.73
N LYS A 276 -6.75 -9.85 34.53
CA LYS A 276 -6.38 -10.65 33.37
C LYS A 276 -4.91 -10.46 32.98
N ALA A 277 -4.42 -9.21 32.99
CA ALA A 277 -3.01 -8.93 32.72
C ALA A 277 -2.07 -9.56 33.76
N ILE A 278 -2.44 -9.49 35.07
CA ILE A 278 -1.71 -10.15 36.16
C ILE A 278 -1.70 -11.68 35.96
N GLN A 279 -2.84 -12.27 35.61
CA GLN A 279 -2.96 -13.71 35.42
C GLN A 279 -2.18 -14.18 34.18
N ASN A 280 -2.24 -13.43 33.07
CA ASN A 280 -1.44 -13.66 31.87
C ASN A 280 0.07 -13.59 32.18
N THR A 281 0.48 -12.66 33.06
CA THR A 281 1.87 -12.52 33.49
C THR A 281 2.33 -13.72 34.30
N ILE A 282 1.49 -14.22 35.21
CA ILE A 282 1.79 -15.39 36.05
C ILE A 282 1.88 -16.65 35.18
N ASN A 283 0.93 -16.86 34.29
CA ASN A 283 0.84 -18.07 33.44
C ASN A 283 1.78 -18.03 32.24
N ASN A 284 2.40 -16.90 31.94
CA ASN A 284 3.21 -16.66 30.76
C ASN A 284 2.46 -16.93 29.41
N GLU A 285 1.13 -16.84 29.41
CA GLU A 285 0.24 -17.09 28.29
C GLU A 285 -0.50 -15.83 27.89
N ARG A 286 -0.52 -15.50 26.59
CA ARG A 286 -1.39 -14.48 26.01
C ARG A 286 -1.78 -14.91 24.60
N LYS A 287 -3.09 -15.00 24.36
CA LYS A 287 -3.62 -15.17 23.01
C LYS A 287 -3.91 -13.79 22.39
N LYS A 288 -3.49 -13.63 21.13
CA LYS A 288 -3.72 -12.43 20.34
C LYS A 288 -5.22 -12.25 20.06
N ASN A 289 -5.77 -11.06 20.28
CA ASN A 289 -7.15 -10.72 19.91
C ASN A 289 -7.17 -10.20 18.46
N ILE A 290 -7.82 -10.90 17.56
CA ILE A 290 -7.99 -10.53 16.15
C ILE A 290 -9.46 -10.21 15.90
N GLN A 291 -9.75 -9.01 15.40
CA GLN A 291 -11.09 -8.58 15.08
C GLN A 291 -11.25 -8.41 13.57
N ILE A 292 -12.23 -9.12 13.00
CA ILE A 292 -12.65 -8.94 11.63
C ILE A 292 -13.77 -7.90 11.62
N GLU A 293 -13.62 -6.80 10.87
CA GLU A 293 -14.56 -5.70 10.83
C GLU A 293 -15.20 -5.56 9.46
N GLY A 294 -16.52 -5.50 9.42
CA GLY A 294 -17.31 -5.35 8.22
C GLY A 294 -18.66 -6.04 8.32
N PRO A 295 -19.47 -6.02 7.25
CA PRO A 295 -20.71 -6.76 7.19
C PRO A 295 -20.45 -8.27 7.22
N PHE A 296 -21.32 -9.07 7.83
CA PHE A 296 -21.09 -10.52 7.93
C PHE A 296 -22.37 -11.38 7.97
N GLU A 297 -23.54 -10.80 8.27
CA GLU A 297 -24.79 -11.53 8.46
C GLU A 297 -25.52 -11.85 7.16
N THR A 298 -25.35 -11.01 6.15
CA THR A 298 -26.04 -11.12 4.86
C THR A 298 -25.38 -12.12 3.91
N SER A 299 -25.96 -12.28 2.71
CA SER A 299 -25.49 -13.25 1.68
C SER A 299 -24.71 -12.63 0.53
N TYR A 300 -24.38 -11.33 0.56
CA TYR A 300 -23.51 -10.75 -0.47
C TYR A 300 -22.03 -10.98 -0.19
N SER A 301 -21.21 -10.87 -1.23
CA SER A 301 -19.81 -11.36 -1.25
C SER A 301 -18.95 -10.88 -0.08
N LEU A 302 -18.99 -9.58 0.28
CA LEU A 302 -18.15 -9.05 1.39
C LEU A 302 -18.55 -9.69 2.73
N ALA A 303 -19.85 -9.84 2.99
CA ALA A 303 -20.36 -10.44 4.22
C ALA A 303 -19.97 -11.94 4.31
N ILE A 304 -20.04 -12.66 3.20
CA ILE A 304 -19.58 -14.06 3.13
C ILE A 304 -18.08 -14.15 3.44
N VAL A 305 -17.25 -13.30 2.81
CA VAL A 305 -15.81 -13.30 2.99
C VAL A 305 -15.43 -13.02 4.45
N ASN A 306 -16.02 -12.00 5.07
CA ASN A 306 -15.74 -11.65 6.47
C ASN A 306 -16.09 -12.79 7.43
N ARG A 307 -17.28 -13.36 7.27
CA ARG A 307 -17.75 -14.48 8.10
C ARG A 307 -16.85 -15.71 7.94
N LYS A 308 -16.60 -16.13 6.71
CA LYS A 308 -15.81 -17.32 6.41
C LYS A 308 -14.37 -17.20 6.86
N LEU A 309 -13.76 -16.01 6.68
CA LEU A 309 -12.40 -15.73 7.17
C LEU A 309 -12.35 -15.85 8.69
N ALA A 310 -13.29 -15.23 9.40
CA ALA A 310 -13.35 -15.29 10.86
C ALA A 310 -13.54 -16.72 11.37
N GLU A 311 -14.42 -17.50 10.76
CA GLU A 311 -14.66 -18.92 11.08
C GLU A 311 -13.41 -19.77 10.84
N ALA A 312 -12.69 -19.57 9.71
CA ALA A 312 -11.47 -20.28 9.40
C ALA A 312 -10.32 -19.93 10.38
N MET A 313 -10.10 -18.66 10.65
CA MET A 313 -9.08 -18.23 11.64
C MET A 313 -9.38 -18.77 13.04
N HIS A 314 -10.66 -18.80 13.44
CA HIS A 314 -11.09 -19.38 14.72
C HIS A 314 -10.82 -20.89 14.77
N LYS A 315 -11.17 -21.64 13.73
CA LYS A 315 -10.92 -23.09 13.59
C LYS A 315 -9.42 -23.41 13.67
N MET A 316 -8.57 -22.60 13.02
CA MET A 316 -7.12 -22.76 13.03
C MET A 316 -6.45 -22.29 14.33
N LYS A 317 -7.20 -21.68 15.24
CA LYS A 317 -6.68 -21.16 16.52
C LYS A 317 -5.57 -20.12 16.34
N VAL A 318 -5.65 -19.29 15.32
CA VAL A 318 -4.70 -18.19 15.03
C VAL A 318 -4.65 -17.18 16.20
N GLY A 319 -5.77 -17.02 16.90
CA GLY A 319 -5.92 -16.15 18.08
C GLY A 319 -7.32 -16.24 18.67
N GLU A 320 -7.66 -15.29 19.51
CA GLU A 320 -9.04 -15.04 19.95
C GLU A 320 -9.74 -14.18 18.91
N ILE A 321 -10.63 -14.79 18.13
CA ILE A 321 -11.29 -14.14 17.00
C ILE A 321 -12.62 -13.51 17.43
N SER A 322 -12.87 -12.27 16.94
CA SER A 322 -14.18 -11.59 17.06
C SER A 322 -14.59 -10.98 15.72
N ILE A 323 -15.88 -10.74 15.53
CA ILE A 323 -16.42 -10.04 14.36
C ILE A 323 -17.10 -8.75 14.84
N TYR A 324 -16.81 -7.64 14.18
CA TYR A 324 -17.40 -6.34 14.49
C TYR A 324 -18.24 -5.84 13.31
N ALA A 325 -19.53 -5.56 13.56
CA ALA A 325 -20.46 -5.15 12.52
C ALA A 325 -20.33 -3.66 12.20
N THR A 326 -19.77 -3.36 11.03
CA THR A 326 -19.63 -1.98 10.52
C THR A 326 -19.76 -1.99 9.00
N GLU A 327 -20.27 -0.92 8.42
CA GLU A 327 -20.41 -0.76 6.97
C GLU A 327 -20.50 0.74 6.63
N GLY A 328 -20.14 1.14 5.42
CA GLY A 328 -20.27 2.47 4.84
C GLY A 328 -20.41 3.64 5.83
N PRO A 329 -21.64 3.98 6.22
CA PRO A 329 -21.89 5.15 7.09
C PRO A 329 -21.52 4.94 8.56
N GLY A 330 -21.34 3.73 9.06
CA GLY A 330 -20.98 3.50 10.47
C GLY A 330 -21.29 2.10 11.01
N ASP A 331 -21.24 2.00 12.31
CA ASP A 331 -21.51 0.77 13.06
C ASP A 331 -23.03 0.49 13.09
N TYR A 332 -23.38 -0.79 13.07
CA TYR A 332 -24.77 -1.22 13.12
C TYR A 332 -24.93 -2.50 13.95
N GLU A 333 -26.16 -2.80 14.34
CA GLU A 333 -26.51 -4.06 14.96
C GLU A 333 -27.14 -5.02 13.94
N PRO A 334 -26.56 -6.21 13.74
CA PRO A 334 -27.11 -7.24 12.87
C PRO A 334 -28.49 -7.70 13.34
N LYS A 335 -29.38 -7.98 12.41
CA LYS A 335 -30.70 -8.54 12.74
C LYS A 335 -30.56 -9.96 13.26
N SER A 336 -31.23 -10.26 14.38
CA SER A 336 -31.16 -11.57 15.02
C SER A 336 -31.66 -12.71 14.10
N GLU A 337 -32.57 -12.39 13.17
CA GLU A 337 -33.14 -13.32 12.19
C GLU A 337 -32.08 -13.79 11.19
N ASP A 338 -31.18 -12.90 10.75
CA ASP A 338 -30.11 -13.20 9.79
C ASP A 338 -28.97 -14.05 10.37
N LEU A 339 -28.98 -14.25 11.70
CA LEU A 339 -27.95 -15.01 12.44
C LEU A 339 -28.44 -16.37 12.97
N ILE A 340 -29.66 -16.78 12.64
CA ILE A 340 -30.27 -18.05 13.15
C ILE A 340 -29.48 -19.25 12.63
N ASP A 341 -29.15 -19.25 11.36
CA ASP A 341 -28.44 -20.31 10.64
C ASP A 341 -26.89 -20.17 10.74
N LYS A 342 -26.38 -19.17 11.48
CA LYS A 342 -24.94 -18.82 11.59
C LYS A 342 -24.46 -18.79 13.06
N PRO A 343 -24.55 -19.91 13.80
CA PRO A 343 -24.32 -19.89 15.26
C PRO A 343 -22.89 -19.49 15.63
N LEU A 344 -21.88 -19.92 14.87
CA LEU A 344 -20.48 -19.55 15.13
C LEU A 344 -20.25 -18.06 14.89
N ALA A 345 -20.69 -17.52 13.74
CA ALA A 345 -20.58 -16.09 13.46
C ALA A 345 -21.28 -15.24 14.53
N LYS A 346 -22.45 -15.66 15.01
CA LYS A 346 -23.16 -15.02 16.14
C LYS A 346 -22.34 -15.04 17.42
N GLN A 347 -21.66 -16.15 17.71
CA GLN A 347 -20.77 -16.26 18.87
C GLN A 347 -19.57 -15.33 18.76
N LEU A 348 -18.92 -15.28 17.58
CA LEU A 348 -17.77 -14.41 17.32
C LEU A 348 -18.17 -12.94 17.35
N TRP A 349 -19.34 -12.59 16.86
CA TRP A 349 -19.88 -11.22 16.96
C TRP A 349 -20.11 -10.81 18.43
N LYS A 350 -20.72 -11.65 19.25
CA LYS A 350 -20.90 -11.35 20.68
C LYS A 350 -19.58 -11.11 21.41
N LYS A 351 -18.49 -11.75 20.99
CA LYS A 351 -17.14 -11.50 21.55
C LYS A 351 -16.64 -10.08 21.27
N SER A 352 -17.06 -9.42 20.21
CA SER A 352 -16.62 -8.06 19.89
C SER A 352 -17.00 -7.04 20.96
N ALA A 353 -18.10 -7.26 21.70
CA ALA A 353 -18.51 -6.42 22.82
C ALA A 353 -17.44 -6.35 23.95
N TYR A 354 -16.58 -7.36 24.05
CA TYR A 354 -15.49 -7.46 25.04
C TYR A 354 -14.11 -7.17 24.42
N THR A 355 -14.03 -6.95 23.11
CA THR A 355 -12.78 -6.71 22.38
C THR A 355 -12.69 -5.24 21.99
N ILE A 356 -12.57 -4.35 22.96
CA ILE A 356 -12.57 -2.89 22.72
C ILE A 356 -11.30 -2.43 21.99
N TYR A 357 -10.17 -3.07 22.31
CA TYR A 357 -8.85 -2.77 21.73
C TYR A 357 -8.20 -4.06 21.23
N PRO A 358 -8.51 -4.48 19.99
CA PRO A 358 -7.91 -5.67 19.43
C PRO A 358 -6.41 -5.50 19.18
N ASP A 359 -5.66 -6.61 19.19
CA ASP A 359 -4.26 -6.60 18.79
C ASP A 359 -4.13 -6.36 17.29
N VAL A 360 -5.07 -6.97 16.56
CA VAL A 360 -5.12 -6.90 15.09
C VAL A 360 -6.56 -6.61 14.66
N THR A 361 -6.72 -5.64 13.79
CA THR A 361 -7.97 -5.40 13.05
C THR A 361 -7.76 -5.77 11.59
N ILE A 362 -8.66 -6.58 11.02
CA ILE A 362 -8.76 -6.83 9.58
C ILE A 362 -10.10 -6.28 9.14
N ARG A 363 -10.09 -5.15 8.43
CA ARG A 363 -11.32 -4.53 7.93
C ARG A 363 -11.57 -4.92 6.48
N ASN A 364 -12.82 -5.22 6.14
CA ASN A 364 -13.25 -5.51 4.77
C ASN A 364 -14.65 -4.97 4.53
N MET A 365 -14.74 -3.81 3.91
CA MET A 365 -15.99 -3.10 3.61
C MET A 365 -15.85 -2.20 2.39
N TYR A 366 -16.98 -1.81 1.79
CA TYR A 366 -17.04 -0.86 0.68
C TYR A 366 -18.15 0.19 0.90
N PRO A 367 -17.91 1.49 0.65
CA PRO A 367 -16.60 2.09 0.37
C PRO A 367 -15.62 1.91 1.54
N PRO A 368 -14.30 1.85 1.29
CA PRO A 368 -13.32 1.67 2.35
C PRO A 368 -13.32 2.87 3.30
N ARG A 369 -13.42 2.60 4.59
CA ARG A 369 -13.30 3.57 5.68
C ARG A 369 -12.31 3.02 6.69
N VAL A 370 -11.16 3.68 6.87
CA VAL A 370 -10.05 3.16 7.68
C VAL A 370 -9.58 4.14 8.77
N ASN A 371 -10.13 5.34 8.81
CA ASN A 371 -9.75 6.38 9.77
C ASN A 371 -10.19 6.11 11.22
N ASP A 372 -11.08 5.17 11.44
CA ASP A 372 -11.64 4.79 12.75
C ASP A 372 -11.27 3.38 13.20
N VAL A 373 -10.29 2.73 12.56
CA VAL A 373 -9.76 1.42 12.98
C VAL A 373 -9.07 1.50 14.34
N LYS A 374 -9.25 0.46 15.18
CA LYS A 374 -8.88 0.50 16.61
C LYS A 374 -7.80 -0.51 17.01
N GLY A 375 -7.29 -1.30 16.06
CA GLY A 375 -6.25 -2.29 16.35
C GLY A 375 -4.90 -1.67 16.68
N ALA A 376 -4.06 -2.38 17.42
CA ALA A 376 -2.64 -2.03 17.51
C ALA A 376 -1.96 -2.19 16.15
N LEU A 377 -2.39 -3.21 15.38
CA LEU A 377 -2.09 -3.38 13.96
C LEU A 377 -3.39 -3.36 13.17
N ASN A 378 -3.43 -2.57 12.12
CA ASN A 378 -4.62 -2.37 11.31
C ASN A 378 -4.38 -2.78 9.87
N PHE A 379 -5.24 -3.67 9.39
CA PHE A 379 -5.20 -4.20 8.03
C PHE A 379 -6.51 -3.94 7.31
N GLN A 380 -6.44 -3.75 6.00
CA GLN A 380 -7.58 -3.79 5.09
C GLN A 380 -7.50 -5.07 4.24
N SER A 381 -8.59 -5.82 4.16
CA SER A 381 -8.80 -6.77 3.07
C SER A 381 -9.43 -6.01 1.91
N PHE A 382 -8.80 -6.03 0.73
CA PHE A 382 -9.18 -5.11 -0.34
C PHE A 382 -9.33 -5.80 -1.69
N ALA A 383 -10.43 -5.51 -2.36
CA ALA A 383 -10.72 -5.91 -3.73
C ALA A 383 -10.94 -4.67 -4.60
N TRP A 384 -10.49 -4.71 -5.85
CA TRP A 384 -10.65 -3.63 -6.81
C TRP A 384 -10.72 -4.17 -8.23
N GLU A 385 -11.38 -3.46 -9.13
CA GLU A 385 -11.72 -4.00 -10.47
C GLU A 385 -11.14 -3.18 -11.63
N GLU A 386 -10.45 -2.09 -11.36
CA GLU A 386 -9.89 -1.15 -12.33
C GLU A 386 -8.41 -0.90 -12.07
N THR A 387 -7.71 -0.31 -13.05
CA THR A 387 -6.24 -0.11 -12.93
C THR A 387 -5.84 0.95 -11.92
N LEU A 388 -6.70 1.90 -11.59
CA LEU A 388 -6.38 2.98 -10.64
C LEU A 388 -7.34 2.99 -9.47
N ILE A 389 -6.79 3.37 -8.31
CA ILE A 389 -7.53 3.52 -7.07
C ILE A 389 -7.59 5.01 -6.72
N PRO A 390 -8.76 5.54 -6.31
CA PRO A 390 -8.90 6.95 -5.95
C PRO A 390 -7.85 7.40 -4.95
N LYS A 391 -7.21 8.53 -5.23
CA LYS A 391 -6.13 9.07 -4.39
C LYS A 391 -6.54 9.21 -2.92
N LYS A 392 -7.79 9.61 -2.66
CA LYS A 392 -8.31 9.71 -1.29
C LYS A 392 -8.19 8.40 -0.51
N TYR A 393 -8.48 7.24 -1.16
CA TYR A 393 -8.34 5.94 -0.49
C TYR A 393 -6.87 5.61 -0.22
N ILE A 394 -5.99 5.90 -1.18
CA ILE A 394 -4.54 5.68 -1.00
C ILE A 394 -3.98 6.52 0.14
N ASP A 395 -4.34 7.80 0.21
CA ASP A 395 -3.90 8.70 1.28
C ASP A 395 -4.39 8.20 2.66
N ASP A 396 -5.66 7.77 2.76
CA ASP A 396 -6.23 7.19 3.98
C ASP A 396 -5.55 5.85 4.36
N PHE A 397 -5.26 4.98 3.39
CA PHE A 397 -4.57 3.71 3.63
C PHE A 397 -3.16 3.93 4.14
N ASN A 398 -2.38 4.80 3.49
CA ASN A 398 -1.02 5.14 3.90
C ASN A 398 -0.95 5.74 5.32
N LYS A 399 -2.01 6.44 5.73
CA LYS A 399 -2.07 7.13 7.03
C LYS A 399 -2.50 6.22 8.19
N HIS A 400 -3.44 5.30 7.94
CA HIS A 400 -4.16 4.60 9.03
C HIS A 400 -3.90 3.10 9.11
N LEU A 401 -3.29 2.49 8.08
CA LEU A 401 -3.08 1.06 8.02
C LEU A 401 -1.62 0.66 8.23
N ASP A 402 -1.41 -0.55 8.74
CA ASP A 402 -0.10 -1.20 8.84
C ASP A 402 0.15 -2.15 7.66
N GLY A 403 -0.89 -2.54 6.92
CA GLY A 403 -0.78 -3.36 5.73
C GLY A 403 -2.12 -3.62 5.04
N ILE A 404 -2.06 -4.08 3.78
CA ILE A 404 -3.23 -4.44 2.99
C ILE A 404 -3.09 -5.87 2.47
N GLY A 405 -4.08 -6.72 2.76
CA GLY A 405 -4.24 -8.01 2.10
C GLY A 405 -5.16 -7.87 0.89
N THR A 406 -4.68 -8.18 -0.29
CA THR A 406 -5.45 -8.05 -1.52
C THR A 406 -6.03 -9.37 -2.00
N THR A 407 -7.11 -9.29 -2.77
CA THR A 407 -7.79 -10.45 -3.32
C THR A 407 -7.08 -11.04 -4.55
N SER A 408 -6.17 -10.29 -5.19
CA SER A 408 -5.43 -10.74 -6.37
C SER A 408 -4.15 -9.92 -6.59
N ASN A 409 -3.24 -10.45 -7.42
CA ASN A 409 -2.04 -9.75 -7.86
C ASN A 409 -2.37 -8.46 -8.62
N PHE A 410 -3.44 -8.46 -9.41
CA PHE A 410 -3.92 -7.27 -10.10
C PHE A 410 -4.24 -6.15 -9.11
N VAL A 411 -4.94 -6.44 -8.01
CA VAL A 411 -5.27 -5.44 -6.96
C VAL A 411 -4.01 -4.96 -6.25
N THR A 412 -3.07 -5.86 -5.95
CA THR A 412 -1.76 -5.51 -5.37
C THR A 412 -1.02 -4.50 -6.25
N GLU A 413 -0.96 -4.75 -7.54
CA GLU A 413 -0.27 -3.87 -8.49
C GLU A 413 -1.00 -2.53 -8.67
N SER A 414 -2.34 -2.56 -8.74
CA SER A 414 -3.14 -1.33 -8.83
C SER A 414 -2.94 -0.41 -7.63
N LEU A 415 -2.84 -0.96 -6.42
CA LEU A 415 -2.52 -0.21 -5.19
C LEU A 415 -1.13 0.44 -5.27
N LYS A 416 -0.12 -0.31 -5.68
CA LYS A 416 1.26 0.19 -5.80
C LYS A 416 1.37 1.30 -6.87
N MET A 417 0.77 1.07 -8.04
CA MET A 417 0.74 2.06 -9.11
C MET A 417 -0.02 3.34 -8.72
N SER A 418 -0.98 3.23 -7.81
CA SER A 418 -1.74 4.36 -7.29
C SER A 418 -1.03 5.11 -6.15
N GLY A 419 0.18 4.66 -5.72
CA GLY A 419 0.99 5.35 -4.71
C GLY A 419 0.87 4.80 -3.29
N LEU A 420 0.48 3.52 -3.12
CA LEU A 420 0.52 2.86 -1.82
C LEU A 420 1.98 2.70 -1.37
N ASN A 421 2.28 3.11 -0.13
CA ASN A 421 3.62 3.06 0.46
C ASN A 421 3.72 2.19 1.73
N ILE A 422 2.64 1.49 2.09
CA ILE A 422 2.61 0.51 3.19
C ILE A 422 2.68 -0.92 2.64
N PRO A 423 3.03 -1.92 3.48
CA PRO A 423 3.07 -3.31 3.09
C PRO A 423 1.78 -3.80 2.46
N VAL A 424 1.91 -4.52 1.34
CA VAL A 424 0.79 -5.16 0.66
C VAL A 424 1.15 -6.59 0.30
N MET A 425 0.22 -7.52 0.54
CA MET A 425 0.37 -8.94 0.22
C MET A 425 -0.85 -9.45 -0.53
N THR A 426 -0.65 -10.17 -1.62
CA THR A 426 -1.73 -10.90 -2.28
C THR A 426 -2.11 -12.11 -1.42
N ILE A 427 -3.29 -12.06 -0.85
CA ILE A 427 -3.85 -13.12 0.02
C ILE A 427 -4.80 -14.03 -0.77
N GLY A 428 -5.56 -13.45 -1.70
CA GLY A 428 -6.66 -14.14 -2.38
C GLY A 428 -7.98 -14.14 -1.59
N ASN A 429 -8.96 -14.86 -2.11
CA ASN A 429 -10.21 -15.17 -1.41
C ASN A 429 -10.38 -16.67 -1.23
N GLY A 430 -10.93 -17.09 -0.08
CA GLY A 430 -11.30 -18.47 0.15
C GLY A 430 -12.53 -18.89 -0.68
N VAL A 431 -12.51 -20.13 -1.11
CA VAL A 431 -13.61 -20.75 -1.83
C VAL A 431 -13.93 -22.11 -1.21
N ASP A 432 -15.19 -22.36 -0.94
CA ASP A 432 -15.68 -23.66 -0.48
C ASP A 432 -17.03 -24.00 -1.13
N LEU A 433 -17.32 -25.28 -1.19
CA LEU A 433 -18.66 -25.81 -1.42
C LEU A 433 -19.14 -26.49 -0.12
N PRO A 434 -20.44 -26.56 0.13
CA PRO A 434 -20.96 -27.21 1.33
C PRO A 434 -20.58 -28.70 1.34
N GLU A 435 -20.39 -29.26 2.52
CA GLU A 435 -20.03 -30.69 2.68
C GLU A 435 -21.02 -31.63 1.98
N ASN A 436 -22.29 -31.29 2.00
CA ASN A 436 -23.38 -32.02 1.32
C ASN A 436 -23.56 -31.66 -0.15
N PHE A 437 -22.58 -30.94 -0.79
CA PHE A 437 -22.72 -30.51 -2.21
C PHE A 437 -23.12 -31.68 -3.13
N ASN A 438 -22.53 -32.85 -2.94
CA ASN A 438 -22.82 -34.01 -3.77
C ASN A 438 -24.27 -34.52 -3.61
N GLU A 439 -24.91 -34.26 -2.47
CA GLU A 439 -26.30 -34.67 -2.13
C GLU A 439 -27.33 -33.64 -2.61
N LEU A 440 -26.89 -32.39 -2.90
CA LEU A 440 -27.81 -31.39 -3.43
C LEU A 440 -28.43 -31.82 -4.75
N LYS A 441 -29.74 -31.64 -4.87
CA LYS A 441 -30.43 -31.87 -6.13
C LYS A 441 -30.16 -30.76 -7.14
N PRO A 442 -30.03 -31.08 -8.46
CA PRO A 442 -29.96 -30.04 -9.48
C PRO A 442 -31.13 -29.06 -9.40
N TYR A 443 -30.81 -27.76 -9.64
CA TYR A 443 -31.84 -26.72 -9.68
C TYR A 443 -32.84 -26.98 -10.82
N LYS A 444 -34.12 -26.78 -10.59
CA LYS A 444 -35.15 -27.02 -11.60
C LYS A 444 -35.23 -25.85 -12.59
N LEU A 445 -34.53 -25.93 -13.68
CA LEU A 445 -34.58 -24.99 -14.80
C LEU A 445 -35.88 -25.16 -15.60
N LYS A 446 -36.32 -24.10 -16.29
CA LYS A 446 -37.47 -24.13 -17.20
C LYS A 446 -37.12 -24.68 -18.57
N THR A 447 -35.88 -24.41 -19.01
CA THR A 447 -35.38 -24.89 -20.31
C THR A 447 -35.33 -26.41 -20.41
N LYS A 448 -35.54 -26.90 -21.63
CA LYS A 448 -35.40 -28.33 -22.02
C LYS A 448 -34.19 -28.56 -22.91
N LYS A 449 -33.45 -27.53 -23.23
CA LYS A 449 -32.24 -27.59 -24.08
C LYS A 449 -31.18 -28.44 -23.39
N ASN A 450 -30.41 -29.21 -24.17
CA ASN A 450 -29.42 -30.13 -23.64
C ASN A 450 -28.16 -29.40 -23.16
N VAL A 451 -27.64 -28.44 -23.92
CA VAL A 451 -26.43 -27.68 -23.52
C VAL A 451 -26.82 -26.38 -22.82
N LYS A 452 -26.35 -26.18 -21.61
CA LYS A 452 -26.66 -25.03 -20.75
C LYS A 452 -25.42 -24.27 -20.33
N PHE A 453 -25.34 -23.01 -20.73
CA PHE A 453 -24.35 -22.06 -20.23
C PHE A 453 -24.92 -21.32 -19.01
N LEU A 454 -24.12 -21.10 -17.97
CA LEU A 454 -24.49 -20.35 -16.78
C LEU A 454 -23.64 -19.10 -16.61
N HIS A 455 -24.28 -18.00 -16.29
CA HIS A 455 -23.65 -16.78 -15.78
C HIS A 455 -24.29 -16.36 -14.46
N VAL A 456 -23.48 -16.06 -13.43
CA VAL A 456 -23.95 -15.61 -12.11
C VAL A 456 -23.30 -14.28 -11.78
N SER A 457 -24.06 -13.20 -11.73
CA SER A 457 -23.54 -11.88 -11.33
C SER A 457 -24.67 -10.89 -10.95
N SER A 458 -24.27 -9.71 -10.43
CA SER A 458 -25.16 -8.55 -10.23
C SER A 458 -25.62 -7.87 -11.53
N CYS A 459 -25.10 -8.29 -12.68
CA CYS A 459 -25.33 -7.67 -14.00
C CYS A 459 -24.98 -6.17 -14.09
N PHE A 460 -24.05 -5.70 -13.26
CA PHE A 460 -23.43 -4.37 -13.44
C PHE A 460 -22.67 -4.31 -14.77
N PRO A 461 -22.48 -3.12 -15.39
CA PRO A 461 -21.79 -2.99 -16.68
C PRO A 461 -20.41 -3.65 -16.71
N ARG A 462 -19.64 -3.60 -15.60
CA ARG A 462 -18.34 -4.25 -15.48
C ARG A 462 -18.38 -5.78 -15.58
N LYS A 463 -19.54 -6.40 -15.34
CA LYS A 463 -19.72 -7.86 -15.42
C LYS A 463 -19.82 -8.41 -16.86
N GLY A 464 -19.86 -7.52 -17.87
CA GLY A 464 -19.76 -7.89 -19.28
C GLY A 464 -20.96 -8.69 -19.82
N VAL A 465 -22.12 -8.64 -19.15
CA VAL A 465 -23.31 -9.40 -19.54
C VAL A 465 -23.85 -8.92 -20.88
N ASP A 466 -23.67 -7.66 -21.21
CA ASP A 466 -23.98 -7.07 -22.52
C ASP A 466 -23.17 -7.72 -23.64
N ILE A 467 -21.87 -7.96 -23.42
CA ILE A 467 -20.98 -8.65 -24.35
C ILE A 467 -21.42 -10.13 -24.50
N LEU A 468 -21.67 -10.79 -23.36
CA LEU A 468 -22.12 -12.18 -23.34
C LEU A 468 -23.43 -12.38 -24.11
N LEU A 469 -24.45 -11.58 -23.80
CA LEU A 469 -25.75 -11.66 -24.48
C LEU A 469 -25.62 -11.39 -25.99
N LYS A 470 -24.91 -10.32 -26.36
CA LYS A 470 -24.69 -9.98 -27.76
C LYS A 470 -24.01 -11.12 -28.51
N SER A 471 -22.92 -11.66 -27.93
CA SER A 471 -22.15 -12.76 -28.54
C SER A 471 -22.99 -14.03 -28.67
N TYR A 472 -23.81 -14.35 -27.66
CA TYR A 472 -24.69 -15.51 -27.66
C TYR A 472 -25.77 -15.40 -28.75
N PHE A 473 -26.40 -14.22 -28.93
CA PHE A 473 -27.42 -13.99 -29.98
C PHE A 473 -26.81 -13.92 -31.39
N GLU A 474 -25.54 -13.52 -31.54
CA GLU A 474 -24.85 -13.50 -32.84
C GLU A 474 -24.35 -14.89 -33.25
N GLU A 475 -24.20 -15.83 -32.30
CA GLU A 475 -23.68 -17.18 -32.56
C GLU A 475 -24.79 -18.22 -32.71
N PHE A 476 -25.83 -18.17 -31.90
CA PHE A 476 -26.87 -19.20 -31.82
C PHE A 476 -28.23 -18.66 -32.27
N THR A 477 -29.12 -19.61 -32.61
CA THR A 477 -30.49 -19.36 -33.04
C THR A 477 -31.46 -20.17 -32.18
N ASP A 478 -32.76 -20.02 -32.39
CA ASP A 478 -33.83 -20.83 -31.82
C ASP A 478 -33.72 -22.33 -32.11
N LYS A 479 -33.04 -22.68 -33.25
CA LYS A 479 -32.86 -24.07 -33.72
C LYS A 479 -31.74 -24.81 -32.97
N ASP A 480 -30.82 -24.08 -32.37
CA ASP A 480 -29.70 -24.66 -31.61
C ASP A 480 -30.19 -25.23 -30.28
N ASP A 481 -29.64 -26.39 -29.91
CA ASP A 481 -30.01 -27.07 -28.65
C ASP A 481 -29.21 -26.51 -27.44
N VAL A 482 -29.27 -25.19 -27.29
CA VAL A 482 -28.53 -24.45 -26.27
C VAL A 482 -29.45 -23.48 -25.51
N CYS A 483 -29.16 -23.25 -24.21
CA CYS A 483 -29.78 -22.20 -23.40
C CYS A 483 -28.75 -21.47 -22.56
N LEU A 484 -28.82 -20.14 -22.52
CA LEU A 484 -28.05 -19.30 -21.63
C LEU A 484 -28.85 -18.98 -20.36
N ILE A 485 -28.36 -19.44 -19.20
CA ILE A 485 -28.97 -19.19 -17.90
C ILE A 485 -28.24 -18.02 -17.25
N ILE A 486 -28.94 -16.95 -16.89
CA ILE A 486 -28.39 -15.78 -16.20
C ILE A 486 -29.03 -15.66 -14.84
N LYS A 487 -28.26 -15.93 -13.78
CA LYS A 487 -28.68 -15.70 -12.39
C LYS A 487 -28.24 -14.31 -11.97
N THR A 488 -29.20 -13.52 -11.56
CA THR A 488 -29.00 -12.15 -11.05
C THR A 488 -30.03 -11.82 -9.95
N PHE A 489 -30.03 -10.58 -9.49
CA PHE A 489 -31.02 -10.05 -8.53
C PHE A 489 -31.39 -8.60 -8.89
N PRO A 490 -32.55 -8.10 -8.46
CA PRO A 490 -32.98 -6.74 -8.70
C PRO A 490 -32.04 -5.73 -8.04
N ASN A 491 -31.48 -4.81 -8.84
CA ASN A 491 -30.71 -3.68 -8.36
C ASN A 491 -30.78 -2.52 -9.37
N ILE A 492 -30.41 -1.29 -8.95
CA ILE A 492 -30.58 -0.08 -9.76
C ILE A 492 -29.73 -0.05 -11.05
N HIS A 493 -28.68 -0.86 -11.14
CA HIS A 493 -27.80 -0.96 -12.31
C HIS A 493 -28.09 -2.18 -13.19
N ASN A 494 -29.04 -3.01 -12.81
CA ASN A 494 -29.42 -4.22 -13.54
C ASN A 494 -30.47 -3.92 -14.60
N ASN A 495 -30.02 -3.77 -15.85
CA ASN A 495 -30.88 -3.52 -17.02
C ASN A 495 -31.01 -4.74 -17.97
N ILE A 496 -30.70 -5.94 -17.47
CA ILE A 496 -30.59 -7.15 -18.29
C ILE A 496 -31.87 -7.50 -19.07
N GLU A 497 -33.03 -7.31 -18.46
CA GLU A 497 -34.31 -7.59 -19.11
C GLU A 497 -34.58 -6.64 -20.28
N TYR A 498 -34.17 -5.36 -20.14
CA TYR A 498 -34.24 -4.39 -21.24
C TYR A 498 -33.30 -4.78 -22.37
N THR A 499 -32.06 -5.13 -22.04
CA THR A 499 -31.03 -5.55 -23.01
C THR A 499 -31.48 -6.81 -23.77
N LEU A 500 -32.00 -7.81 -23.05
CA LEU A 500 -32.56 -9.02 -23.67
C LEU A 500 -33.74 -8.70 -24.56
N GLY A 501 -34.66 -7.83 -24.15
CA GLY A 501 -35.81 -7.38 -24.95
C GLY A 501 -35.37 -6.71 -26.27
N ALA A 502 -34.36 -5.83 -26.21
CA ALA A 502 -33.80 -5.19 -27.40
C ALA A 502 -33.20 -6.21 -28.39
N LEU A 503 -32.44 -7.20 -27.86
CA LEU A 503 -31.85 -8.24 -28.69
C LEU A 503 -32.95 -9.16 -29.32
N LYS A 504 -33.95 -9.59 -28.57
CA LYS A 504 -35.08 -10.36 -29.09
C LYS A 504 -35.83 -9.62 -30.20
N ASN A 505 -36.02 -8.32 -30.06
CA ASN A 505 -36.63 -7.50 -31.11
C ASN A 505 -35.77 -7.41 -32.37
N LYS A 506 -34.44 -7.40 -32.22
CA LYS A 506 -33.48 -7.37 -33.35
C LYS A 506 -33.43 -8.69 -34.12
N PHE A 507 -33.37 -9.83 -33.39
CA PHE A 507 -33.22 -11.18 -33.96
C PHE A 507 -34.55 -11.90 -34.24
N LYS A 508 -35.65 -11.41 -33.68
CA LYS A 508 -37.03 -11.91 -33.87
C LYS A 508 -37.11 -13.43 -33.69
N ASP A 509 -37.61 -14.12 -34.75
CA ASP A 509 -37.90 -15.55 -34.73
C ASP A 509 -36.66 -16.45 -34.67
N SER A 510 -35.48 -15.89 -34.89
CA SER A 510 -34.18 -16.59 -34.76
C SER A 510 -33.52 -16.42 -33.43
N SER A 511 -34.25 -15.90 -32.41
CA SER A 511 -33.67 -15.62 -31.09
C SER A 511 -33.37 -16.91 -30.32
N PRO A 512 -32.11 -17.13 -29.85
CA PRO A 512 -31.80 -18.30 -29.02
C PRO A 512 -32.44 -18.25 -27.66
N GLU A 513 -32.54 -19.40 -26.98
CA GLU A 513 -33.20 -19.50 -25.68
C GLU A 513 -32.33 -18.90 -24.57
N VAL A 514 -32.91 -17.99 -23.74
CA VAL A 514 -32.29 -17.40 -22.55
C VAL A 514 -33.26 -17.51 -21.38
N GLU A 515 -32.80 -18.06 -20.26
CA GLU A 515 -33.54 -18.11 -18.99
C GLU A 515 -32.89 -17.14 -17.98
N ILE A 516 -33.68 -16.12 -17.53
CA ILE A 516 -33.22 -15.20 -16.48
C ILE A 516 -33.83 -15.61 -15.15
N ILE A 517 -32.98 -15.74 -14.11
CA ILE A 517 -33.39 -15.94 -12.71
C ILE A 517 -33.05 -14.63 -11.97
N ASN A 518 -33.99 -13.66 -12.01
CA ASN A 518 -33.86 -12.32 -11.43
C ASN A 518 -34.50 -12.27 -10.04
N ARG A 519 -33.92 -12.97 -9.07
CA ARG A 519 -34.30 -12.96 -7.66
C ARG A 519 -33.14 -13.41 -6.78
N GLU A 520 -33.14 -13.06 -5.52
CA GLU A 520 -32.22 -13.65 -4.56
C GLU A 520 -32.49 -15.14 -4.39
N LEU A 521 -31.43 -15.93 -4.28
CA LEU A 521 -31.48 -17.36 -4.02
C LEU A 521 -30.72 -17.67 -2.75
N PRO A 522 -31.19 -18.58 -1.91
CA PRO A 522 -30.40 -19.20 -0.86
C PRO A 522 -29.09 -19.79 -1.45
N GLN A 523 -28.04 -19.85 -0.67
CA GLN A 523 -26.72 -20.31 -1.14
C GLN A 523 -26.78 -21.75 -1.71
N ASP A 524 -27.54 -22.63 -1.08
CA ASP A 524 -27.73 -24.02 -1.55
C ASP A 524 -28.43 -24.10 -2.92
N GLU A 525 -29.35 -23.18 -3.23
CA GLU A 525 -29.95 -23.09 -4.57
C GLU A 525 -28.95 -22.60 -5.61
N ILE A 526 -28.00 -21.72 -5.25
CA ILE A 526 -26.91 -21.29 -6.13
C ILE A 526 -25.98 -22.47 -6.42
N TYR A 527 -25.60 -23.25 -5.40
CA TYR A 527 -24.80 -24.46 -5.60
C TYR A 527 -25.54 -25.52 -6.45
N SER A 528 -26.86 -25.61 -6.28
CA SER A 528 -27.72 -26.48 -7.11
C SER A 528 -27.76 -26.04 -8.58
N LEU A 529 -27.58 -24.74 -8.89
CA LEU A 529 -27.47 -24.25 -10.27
C LEU A 529 -26.17 -24.76 -10.92
N TYR A 530 -25.03 -24.76 -10.22
CA TYR A 530 -23.79 -25.33 -10.77
C TYR A 530 -23.95 -26.80 -11.16
N LYS A 531 -24.80 -27.57 -10.46
CA LYS A 531 -25.08 -28.99 -10.81
C LYS A 531 -26.05 -29.14 -11.98
N SER A 532 -26.66 -28.06 -12.47
CA SER A 532 -27.75 -28.09 -13.46
C SER A 532 -27.31 -27.67 -14.86
N VAL A 533 -26.03 -27.33 -15.04
CA VAL A 533 -25.49 -26.73 -16.26
C VAL A 533 -24.21 -27.40 -16.72
N ASP A 534 -23.80 -27.13 -17.96
CA ASP A 534 -22.71 -27.83 -18.61
C ASP A 534 -21.42 -26.98 -18.69
N CYS A 535 -21.55 -25.65 -18.64
CA CYS A 535 -20.43 -24.73 -18.72
C CYS A 535 -20.77 -23.41 -18.02
N TYR A 536 -19.81 -22.85 -17.31
CA TYR A 536 -19.89 -21.52 -16.70
C TYR A 536 -19.22 -20.47 -17.59
N VAL A 537 -19.82 -19.29 -17.78
CA VAL A 537 -19.29 -18.24 -18.65
C VAL A 537 -19.20 -16.92 -17.90
N GLN A 538 -17.99 -16.32 -17.84
CA GLN A 538 -17.76 -15.03 -17.21
C GLN A 538 -16.81 -14.18 -18.03
N VAL A 539 -17.32 -13.17 -18.72
CA VAL A 539 -16.53 -12.23 -19.54
C VAL A 539 -16.59 -10.83 -18.95
N SER A 540 -16.16 -10.73 -17.69
CA SER A 540 -16.15 -9.47 -16.95
C SER A 540 -15.07 -8.51 -17.49
N ARG A 541 -15.38 -7.22 -17.45
CA ARG A 541 -14.40 -6.14 -17.71
C ARG A 541 -13.41 -5.99 -16.55
N GLY A 542 -13.85 -6.31 -15.34
CA GLY A 542 -13.02 -6.28 -14.14
C GLY A 542 -13.60 -7.06 -12.97
N GLU A 543 -12.73 -7.81 -12.29
CA GLU A 543 -13.02 -8.57 -11.07
C GLU A 543 -11.90 -8.40 -10.06
N GLY A 544 -12.24 -8.17 -8.80
CA GLY A 544 -11.24 -8.18 -7.72
C GLY A 544 -10.67 -9.58 -7.48
N PHE A 545 -11.51 -10.62 -7.67
CA PHE A 545 -11.12 -12.03 -7.59
C PHE A 545 -11.84 -12.87 -8.64
N GLY A 546 -13.18 -12.85 -8.66
CA GLY A 546 -13.99 -13.70 -9.52
C GLY A 546 -14.56 -14.94 -8.79
N LEU A 547 -15.10 -14.74 -7.58
CA LEU A 547 -15.59 -15.82 -6.72
C LEU A 547 -16.50 -16.84 -7.44
N PRO A 548 -17.52 -16.44 -8.25
CA PRO A 548 -18.37 -17.42 -8.94
C PRO A 548 -17.63 -18.30 -9.95
N VAL A 549 -16.53 -17.81 -10.57
CA VAL A 549 -15.68 -18.61 -11.45
C VAL A 549 -14.95 -19.69 -10.64
N ALA A 550 -14.37 -19.30 -9.50
CA ALA A 550 -13.66 -20.21 -8.62
C ALA A 550 -14.63 -21.28 -8.01
N GLU A 551 -15.85 -20.88 -7.65
CA GLU A 551 -16.90 -21.82 -7.21
C GLU A 551 -17.28 -22.81 -8.33
N ALA A 552 -17.44 -22.34 -9.57
CA ALA A 552 -17.72 -23.19 -10.73
C ALA A 552 -16.59 -24.19 -11.00
N MET A 553 -15.32 -23.77 -10.89
CA MET A 553 -14.15 -24.66 -10.98
C MET A 553 -14.13 -25.71 -9.87
N LEU A 554 -14.46 -25.31 -8.64
CA LEU A 554 -14.57 -26.22 -7.50
C LEU A 554 -15.75 -27.20 -7.66
N ALA A 555 -16.84 -26.76 -8.30
CA ALA A 555 -17.96 -27.61 -8.69
C ALA A 555 -17.66 -28.50 -9.91
N LYS A 556 -16.44 -28.50 -10.44
CA LYS A 556 -15.96 -29.23 -11.62
C LYS A 556 -16.70 -28.88 -12.91
N LEU A 557 -17.07 -27.63 -13.06
CA LEU A 557 -17.59 -27.10 -14.32
C LEU A 557 -16.45 -26.60 -15.21
N PRO A 558 -16.51 -26.84 -16.52
CA PRO A 558 -15.67 -26.09 -17.47
C PRO A 558 -16.04 -24.62 -17.45
N VAL A 559 -15.04 -23.74 -17.55
CA VAL A 559 -15.25 -22.29 -17.50
C VAL A 559 -14.74 -21.62 -18.79
N ILE A 560 -15.55 -20.73 -19.36
CA ILE A 560 -15.16 -19.78 -20.42
C ILE A 560 -15.02 -18.41 -19.78
N VAL A 561 -13.81 -17.86 -19.73
CA VAL A 561 -13.53 -16.64 -18.98
C VAL A 561 -12.63 -15.68 -19.72
N SER A 562 -12.80 -14.37 -19.50
CA SER A 562 -11.78 -13.39 -19.87
C SER A 562 -10.67 -13.41 -18.82
N ASN A 563 -9.44 -13.72 -19.26
CA ASN A 563 -8.28 -13.81 -18.37
C ASN A 563 -7.73 -12.43 -18.06
N ASN A 564 -8.50 -11.64 -17.30
CA ASN A 564 -8.13 -10.29 -16.92
C ASN A 564 -8.28 -10.08 -15.40
N THR A 565 -7.63 -9.05 -14.90
CA THR A 565 -7.74 -8.59 -13.51
C THR A 565 -7.59 -9.75 -12.49
N GLY A 566 -8.43 -9.85 -11.48
CA GLY A 566 -8.29 -10.87 -10.43
C GLY A 566 -8.44 -12.32 -10.90
N MET A 567 -9.15 -12.59 -12.00
CA MET A 567 -9.29 -13.93 -12.55
C MET A 567 -7.99 -14.47 -13.17
N ALA A 568 -7.07 -13.58 -13.59
CA ALA A 568 -5.79 -13.98 -14.17
C ALA A 568 -4.88 -14.75 -13.19
N ASP A 569 -5.11 -14.64 -11.88
CA ASP A 569 -4.34 -15.35 -10.87
C ASP A 569 -4.60 -16.86 -10.87
N PHE A 570 -5.76 -17.30 -11.32
CA PHE A 570 -6.14 -18.72 -11.27
C PHE A 570 -6.74 -19.26 -12.58
N CYS A 571 -7.02 -18.42 -13.59
CA CYS A 571 -7.49 -18.84 -14.90
C CYS A 571 -6.38 -18.73 -15.94
N ASN A 572 -6.09 -19.81 -16.66
CA ASN A 572 -5.13 -19.85 -17.76
C ASN A 572 -5.51 -20.89 -18.80
N ASN A 573 -4.76 -20.98 -19.88
CA ASN A 573 -5.06 -21.92 -20.98
C ASN A 573 -4.97 -23.41 -20.57
N GLU A 574 -4.35 -23.74 -19.44
CA GLU A 574 -4.26 -25.12 -18.96
C GLU A 574 -5.50 -25.58 -18.20
N ASN A 575 -6.28 -24.65 -17.64
CA ASN A 575 -7.41 -24.96 -16.75
C ASN A 575 -8.73 -24.29 -17.14
N SER A 576 -8.73 -23.42 -18.16
CA SER A 576 -9.89 -22.63 -18.60
C SER A 576 -9.94 -22.51 -20.12
N LEU A 577 -11.07 -22.08 -20.65
CA LEU A 577 -11.23 -21.61 -22.02
C LEU A 577 -11.13 -20.09 -22.01
N ILE A 578 -10.00 -19.58 -22.50
CA ILE A 578 -9.64 -18.16 -22.35
C ILE A 578 -10.18 -17.32 -23.52
N VAL A 579 -10.87 -16.25 -23.17
CA VAL A 579 -11.27 -15.15 -24.05
C VAL A 579 -10.26 -14.02 -23.86
N ASP A 580 -9.52 -13.68 -24.89
CA ASP A 580 -8.61 -12.55 -24.92
C ASP A 580 -9.37 -11.21 -24.81
N TYR A 581 -8.65 -10.14 -24.50
CA TYR A 581 -9.22 -8.81 -24.27
C TYR A 581 -8.26 -7.70 -24.70
N VAL A 582 -8.79 -6.50 -24.81
CA VAL A 582 -8.01 -5.27 -24.92
C VAL A 582 -8.40 -4.34 -23.78
N MET A 583 -7.50 -3.47 -23.36
CA MET A 583 -7.81 -2.47 -22.33
C MET A 583 -8.54 -1.28 -22.95
N GLU A 584 -9.57 -0.79 -22.29
CA GLU A 584 -10.33 0.41 -22.66
C GLU A 584 -10.53 1.31 -21.42
N PRO A 585 -10.79 2.62 -21.59
CA PRO A 585 -11.14 3.50 -20.47
C PRO A 585 -12.33 2.94 -19.67
N ALA A 586 -12.20 2.92 -18.36
CA ALA A 586 -13.25 2.40 -17.50
C ALA A 586 -14.44 3.36 -17.46
N GLY A 587 -15.64 2.83 -17.72
CA GLY A 587 -16.89 3.55 -17.54
C GLY A 587 -17.31 3.59 -16.08
N THR A 588 -16.48 4.15 -15.20
CA THR A 588 -16.67 4.13 -13.75
C THR A 588 -17.51 5.30 -13.24
N HIS A 589 -18.17 5.11 -12.10
CA HIS A 589 -18.84 6.17 -11.34
C HIS A 589 -17.88 7.02 -10.49
N LEU A 590 -16.59 6.66 -10.44
CA LEU A 590 -15.58 7.33 -9.61
C LEU A 590 -14.89 8.49 -10.32
N SER A 591 -15.23 8.76 -11.59
CA SER A 591 -14.77 9.93 -12.38
C SER A 591 -13.23 10.03 -12.52
N ASP A 592 -12.50 8.92 -12.54
CA ASP A 592 -11.08 8.91 -12.88
C ASP A 592 -10.89 8.54 -14.36
N ASP A 593 -10.76 9.55 -15.20
CA ASP A 593 -10.67 9.40 -16.67
C ASP A 593 -9.43 8.59 -17.14
N ALA A 594 -8.48 8.34 -16.25
CA ALA A 594 -7.27 7.56 -16.55
C ALA A 594 -7.37 6.08 -16.14
N SER A 595 -8.44 5.68 -15.47
CA SER A 595 -8.65 4.29 -15.08
C SER A 595 -9.08 3.42 -16.26
N MET A 596 -8.58 2.20 -16.30
CA MET A 596 -8.81 1.25 -17.40
C MET A 596 -9.44 -0.03 -16.89
N TRP A 597 -10.22 -0.68 -17.74
CA TRP A 597 -10.71 -2.04 -17.55
C TRP A 597 -10.61 -2.86 -18.86
N ALA A 598 -10.87 -4.14 -18.81
CA ALA A 598 -10.79 -5.00 -20.00
C ALA A 598 -12.05 -4.92 -20.84
N LEU A 599 -11.89 -4.97 -22.18
CA LEU A 599 -12.97 -5.25 -23.14
C LEU A 599 -12.74 -6.65 -23.71
N PRO A 600 -13.50 -7.67 -23.28
CA PRO A 600 -13.39 -9.04 -23.76
C PRO A 600 -13.70 -9.16 -25.27
N ASN A 601 -12.96 -10.01 -25.97
CA ASN A 601 -13.11 -10.26 -27.39
C ASN A 601 -14.38 -11.09 -27.69
N SER A 602 -15.40 -10.43 -28.22
CA SER A 602 -16.70 -11.07 -28.54
C SER A 602 -16.60 -12.16 -29.63
N ILE A 603 -15.64 -12.03 -30.56
CA ILE A 603 -15.43 -13.02 -31.63
C ILE A 603 -14.86 -14.31 -31.04
N LYS A 604 -13.85 -14.18 -30.18
CA LYS A 604 -13.26 -15.34 -29.47
C LYS A 604 -14.25 -16.02 -28.53
N LEU A 605 -15.07 -15.23 -27.85
CA LEU A 605 -16.15 -15.78 -27.03
C LEU A 605 -17.14 -16.64 -27.85
N ARG A 606 -17.58 -16.15 -29.01
CA ARG A 606 -18.46 -16.87 -29.93
C ARG A 606 -17.81 -18.18 -30.40
N GLU A 607 -16.55 -18.11 -30.85
CA GLU A 607 -15.77 -19.28 -31.28
C GLU A 607 -15.74 -20.36 -30.16
N LEU A 608 -15.44 -19.97 -28.93
CA LEU A 608 -15.34 -20.92 -27.81
C LEU A 608 -16.69 -21.52 -27.42
N MET A 609 -17.78 -20.72 -27.41
CA MET A 609 -19.11 -21.23 -27.15
C MET A 609 -19.56 -22.21 -28.25
N ASN A 610 -19.28 -21.87 -29.51
CA ASN A 610 -19.58 -22.77 -30.65
C ASN A 610 -18.81 -24.09 -30.56
N LYS A 611 -17.50 -24.03 -30.33
CA LYS A 611 -16.65 -25.21 -30.16
C LYS A 611 -17.11 -26.07 -28.97
N PHE A 612 -17.52 -25.45 -27.86
CA PHE A 612 -18.06 -26.19 -26.71
C PHE A 612 -19.31 -27.00 -27.05
N VAL A 613 -20.16 -26.49 -27.92
CA VAL A 613 -21.39 -27.17 -28.36
C VAL A 613 -21.09 -28.23 -29.42
N ASN A 614 -20.27 -27.90 -30.44
CA ASN A 614 -20.15 -28.66 -31.68
C ASN A 614 -18.87 -29.49 -31.82
N SER A 615 -17.80 -29.18 -31.05
CA SER A 615 -16.45 -29.78 -31.16
C SER A 615 -15.76 -29.90 -29.81
N LYS A 616 -16.50 -30.37 -28.79
CA LYS A 616 -16.06 -30.37 -27.38
C LYS A 616 -14.76 -31.19 -27.18
N GLU A 617 -14.56 -32.23 -28.04
CA GLU A 617 -13.36 -33.10 -27.95
C GLU A 617 -12.06 -32.34 -28.26
N GLU A 618 -12.12 -31.25 -29.04
CA GLU A 618 -10.94 -30.42 -29.36
C GLU A 618 -10.45 -29.56 -28.20
N LEU A 619 -11.25 -29.42 -27.14
CA LEU A 619 -11.03 -28.47 -26.05
C LEU A 619 -10.33 -29.05 -24.82
N ASN A 620 -10.04 -30.36 -24.77
CA ASN A 620 -9.42 -31.04 -23.61
C ASN A 620 -10.11 -30.74 -22.28
N ILE A 621 -11.45 -30.72 -22.27
CA ILE A 621 -12.28 -30.22 -21.16
C ILE A 621 -12.01 -30.97 -19.84
N GLU A 622 -11.93 -32.30 -19.86
CA GLU A 622 -11.75 -33.11 -18.64
C GLU A 622 -10.45 -32.77 -17.91
N GLU A 623 -9.36 -32.63 -18.67
CA GLU A 623 -8.05 -32.28 -18.09
C GLU A 623 -8.07 -30.87 -17.51
N LYS A 624 -8.63 -29.90 -18.24
CA LYS A 624 -8.76 -28.50 -17.75
C LYS A 624 -9.57 -28.44 -16.48
N VAL A 625 -10.72 -29.09 -16.42
CA VAL A 625 -11.59 -29.14 -15.24
C VAL A 625 -10.86 -29.74 -14.03
N GLN A 626 -10.11 -30.84 -14.24
CA GLN A 626 -9.38 -31.47 -13.14
C GLN A 626 -8.23 -30.56 -12.63
N ARG A 627 -7.51 -29.88 -13.52
CA ARG A 627 -6.48 -28.90 -13.14
C ARG A 627 -7.08 -27.71 -12.40
N ALA A 628 -8.21 -27.16 -12.89
CA ALA A 628 -8.94 -26.08 -12.23
C ALA A 628 -9.39 -26.46 -10.82
N TYR A 629 -10.03 -27.61 -10.67
CA TYR A 629 -10.46 -28.14 -9.38
C TYR A 629 -9.31 -28.28 -8.39
N ASN A 630 -8.18 -28.89 -8.82
CA ASN A 630 -7.03 -29.09 -7.97
C ASN A 630 -6.40 -27.77 -7.54
N LEU A 631 -6.30 -26.80 -8.45
CA LEU A 631 -5.74 -25.48 -8.16
C LEU A 631 -6.58 -24.77 -7.09
N ILE A 632 -7.89 -24.63 -7.31
CA ILE A 632 -8.78 -23.92 -6.37
C ILE A 632 -8.79 -24.60 -5.00
N LYS A 633 -8.96 -25.94 -4.98
CA LYS A 633 -8.99 -26.72 -3.74
C LYS A 633 -7.73 -26.57 -2.89
N ASN A 634 -6.54 -26.54 -3.53
CA ASN A 634 -5.26 -26.56 -2.82
C ASN A 634 -4.76 -25.16 -2.46
N GLN A 635 -5.07 -24.12 -3.25
CA GLN A 635 -4.50 -22.79 -3.07
C GLN A 635 -5.50 -21.76 -2.54
N TYR A 636 -6.81 -22.01 -2.70
CA TYR A 636 -7.85 -21.02 -2.36
C TYR A 636 -8.88 -21.56 -1.35
N SER A 637 -8.53 -22.61 -0.56
CA SER A 637 -9.36 -22.99 0.57
C SER A 637 -9.30 -21.94 1.68
N TRP A 638 -10.36 -21.81 2.47
CA TRP A 638 -10.40 -20.85 3.59
C TRP A 638 -9.29 -21.08 4.62
N ASP A 639 -8.86 -22.33 4.82
CA ASP A 639 -7.74 -22.65 5.70
C ASP A 639 -6.42 -22.06 5.16
N VAL A 640 -6.16 -22.14 3.84
CA VAL A 640 -4.98 -21.54 3.20
C VAL A 640 -5.02 -20.01 3.29
N ILE A 641 -6.18 -19.40 3.04
CA ILE A 641 -6.35 -17.94 3.14
C ILE A 641 -6.15 -17.45 4.59
N ALA A 642 -6.70 -18.16 5.57
CA ALA A 642 -6.48 -17.82 6.98
C ALA A 642 -5.01 -17.98 7.39
N GLN A 643 -4.29 -18.99 6.86
CA GLN A 643 -2.85 -19.15 7.07
C GLN A 643 -2.05 -18.01 6.44
N SER A 644 -2.41 -17.58 5.23
CA SER A 644 -1.75 -16.45 4.54
C SER A 644 -1.92 -15.14 5.34
N TRP A 645 -3.09 -14.90 5.89
CA TRP A 645 -3.32 -13.78 6.81
C TRP A 645 -2.47 -13.88 8.09
N ASP A 646 -2.40 -15.06 8.72
CA ASP A 646 -1.58 -15.25 9.92
C ASP A 646 -0.08 -15.00 9.64
N LEU A 647 0.42 -15.46 8.49
CA LEU A 647 1.79 -15.19 8.06
C LEU A 647 2.02 -13.71 7.83
N PHE A 648 1.12 -13.03 7.11
CA PHE A 648 1.24 -11.59 6.85
C PHE A 648 1.23 -10.75 8.13
N ILE A 649 0.32 -11.06 9.06
CA ILE A 649 0.27 -10.41 10.37
C ILE A 649 1.59 -10.61 11.13
N LYS A 650 2.13 -11.83 11.17
CA LYS A 650 3.40 -12.14 11.83
C LYS A 650 4.59 -11.42 11.18
N ASP A 651 4.60 -11.29 9.87
CA ASP A 651 5.65 -10.56 9.15
C ASP A 651 5.62 -9.07 9.50
N ILE A 652 4.43 -8.45 9.56
CA ILE A 652 4.28 -7.06 9.97
C ILE A 652 4.65 -6.87 11.46
N GLU A 653 4.30 -7.80 12.33
CA GLU A 653 4.73 -7.75 13.74
C GLU A 653 6.25 -7.77 13.88
N LYS A 654 6.91 -8.69 13.16
CA LYS A 654 8.38 -8.76 13.13
C LYS A 654 9.00 -7.48 12.57
N SER A 655 8.38 -6.88 11.55
CA SER A 655 8.89 -5.67 10.88
C SER A 655 8.91 -4.45 11.79
N LYS A 656 8.13 -4.44 12.86
CA LYS A 656 8.18 -3.37 13.87
C LYS A 656 9.45 -3.43 14.73
N PHE A 657 10.20 -4.55 14.70
CA PHE A 657 11.57 -4.65 15.17
C PHE A 657 12.53 -4.41 13.99
N LYS A 658 12.51 -3.21 13.42
CA LYS A 658 13.28 -2.88 12.21
C LYS A 658 14.76 -3.16 12.43
N LYS A 659 15.34 -4.03 11.58
CA LYS A 659 16.79 -4.16 11.46
C LYS A 659 17.40 -2.80 11.11
N LYS A 660 18.48 -2.43 11.81
CA LYS A 660 19.20 -1.19 11.50
C LYS A 660 20.33 -1.52 10.52
N VAL A 661 20.32 -0.84 9.38
CA VAL A 661 21.32 -1.01 8.31
C VAL A 661 21.94 0.33 7.96
N ASP A 662 23.27 0.41 8.10
CA ASP A 662 24.05 1.54 7.60
C ASP A 662 24.31 1.33 6.10
N MET A 663 23.69 2.14 5.25
CA MET A 663 23.79 2.07 3.80
C MET A 663 24.79 3.11 3.27
N ILE A 664 25.90 2.66 2.71
CA ILE A 664 26.94 3.51 2.10
C ILE A 664 26.74 3.52 0.59
N THR A 665 26.42 4.68 0.03
CA THR A 665 25.99 4.79 -1.38
C THR A 665 26.11 6.22 -1.90
N THR A 666 26.03 6.38 -3.23
CA THR A 666 25.63 7.66 -3.82
C THR A 666 24.12 7.87 -3.55
N TRP A 667 23.71 9.09 -3.23
CA TRP A 667 22.33 9.40 -2.85
C TRP A 667 21.88 10.77 -3.33
N ASN A 668 20.63 10.85 -3.83
CA ASN A 668 20.05 12.07 -4.38
C ASN A 668 20.98 12.78 -5.39
N THR A 669 21.53 12.04 -6.32
CA THR A 669 22.42 12.54 -7.39
C THR A 669 22.09 11.83 -8.71
N LYS A 670 22.51 12.39 -9.85
CA LYS A 670 22.30 11.80 -11.18
C LYS A 670 23.17 10.54 -11.37
N CYS A 671 22.75 9.45 -10.73
CA CYS A 671 23.51 8.19 -10.73
C CYS A 671 22.55 7.00 -10.65
N GLY A 672 22.71 6.01 -11.54
CA GLY A 672 21.89 4.79 -11.52
C GLY A 672 22.02 3.96 -10.23
N ILE A 673 23.15 4.05 -9.52
CA ILE A 673 23.34 3.38 -8.22
C ILE A 673 22.55 4.09 -7.13
N ALA A 674 22.43 5.42 -7.19
CA ALA A 674 21.59 6.19 -6.27
C ALA A 674 20.11 5.81 -6.44
N GLU A 675 19.61 5.68 -7.68
CA GLU A 675 18.26 5.22 -7.97
C GLU A 675 18.02 3.79 -7.50
N TYR A 676 18.95 2.87 -7.82
CA TYR A 676 18.89 1.50 -7.35
C TYR A 676 18.76 1.42 -5.83
N THR A 677 19.62 2.15 -5.12
CA THR A 677 19.61 2.15 -3.65
C THR A 677 18.31 2.72 -3.10
N LYS A 678 17.78 3.76 -3.76
CA LYS A 678 16.49 4.35 -3.37
C LYS A 678 15.35 3.34 -3.49
N PHE A 679 15.25 2.64 -4.62
CA PHE A 679 14.23 1.59 -4.80
C PHE A 679 14.35 0.47 -3.76
N LEU A 680 15.58 0.03 -3.45
CA LEU A 680 15.82 -0.98 -2.41
C LEU A 680 15.40 -0.48 -1.01
N CYS A 681 15.77 0.75 -0.66
CA CYS A 681 15.42 1.34 0.63
C CYS A 681 13.92 1.60 0.73
N ASP A 682 13.26 2.09 -0.31
CA ASP A 682 11.82 2.34 -0.34
C ASP A 682 11.05 1.02 -0.19
N GLU A 683 11.42 -0.03 -0.93
CA GLU A 683 10.79 -1.36 -0.83
C GLU A 683 10.91 -1.96 0.58
N LEU A 684 12.05 -1.78 1.25
CA LEU A 684 12.32 -2.35 2.56
C LEU A 684 12.07 -1.40 3.75
N SER A 685 11.68 -0.15 3.48
CA SER A 685 11.52 0.90 4.50
C SER A 685 10.59 0.52 5.65
N TYR A 686 9.63 -0.36 5.40
CA TYR A 686 8.69 -0.85 6.41
C TYR A 686 9.31 -1.92 7.35
N MET A 687 10.37 -2.66 6.92
CA MET A 687 11.02 -3.73 7.70
C MET A 687 12.44 -3.38 8.16
N VAL A 688 13.08 -2.44 7.50
CA VAL A 688 14.48 -2.05 7.75
C VAL A 688 14.56 -0.56 8.03
N LYS A 689 15.26 -0.19 9.10
CA LYS A 689 15.62 1.20 9.36
C LYS A 689 16.97 1.48 8.72
N PHE A 690 16.95 2.14 7.56
CA PHE A 690 18.17 2.56 6.89
C PHE A 690 18.73 3.86 7.47
N SER A 691 20.03 3.89 7.72
CA SER A 691 20.81 5.08 8.00
C SER A 691 21.73 5.30 6.79
N ILE A 692 21.39 6.28 5.94
CA ILE A 692 22.10 6.51 4.68
C ILE A 692 23.36 7.35 4.91
N TYR A 693 24.49 6.88 4.42
CA TYR A 693 25.76 7.60 4.40
C TYR A 693 26.10 7.99 2.95
N PRO A 694 25.66 9.18 2.51
CA PRO A 694 25.80 9.62 1.12
C PRO A 694 27.20 10.18 0.85
N ASN A 695 27.58 10.17 -0.44
CA ASN A 695 28.80 10.82 -0.91
C ASN A 695 28.70 12.35 -0.91
N SER A 696 29.84 13.03 -0.78
CA SER A 696 29.99 14.48 -0.93
C SER A 696 30.53 14.86 -2.32
N GLY A 697 30.61 16.14 -2.62
CA GLY A 697 31.24 16.68 -3.83
C GLY A 697 30.43 16.47 -5.13
N VAL A 698 29.11 16.29 -5.02
CA VAL A 698 28.20 16.06 -6.16
C VAL A 698 27.00 17.01 -6.13
N ASP A 699 26.40 17.26 -7.30
CA ASP A 699 25.15 18.00 -7.41
C ASP A 699 23.99 17.18 -6.83
N ILE A 700 23.29 17.75 -5.85
CA ILE A 700 22.19 17.09 -5.15
C ILE A 700 20.88 17.38 -5.88
N ILE A 701 20.11 16.32 -6.13
CA ILE A 701 18.77 16.40 -6.70
C ILE A 701 17.74 16.17 -5.58
N GLY A 702 17.00 17.19 -5.21
CA GLY A 702 15.95 17.09 -4.19
C GLY A 702 16.47 17.41 -2.78
N ILE A 703 15.76 16.90 -1.77
CA ILE A 703 16.01 17.17 -0.34
C ILE A 703 16.35 15.85 0.35
N ASP A 704 17.42 15.85 1.14
CA ASP A 704 17.78 14.70 1.97
C ASP A 704 16.78 14.55 3.14
N GLY A 705 16.31 13.33 3.37
CA GLY A 705 15.37 12.99 4.44
C GLY A 705 16.06 12.85 5.81
N GLU A 706 15.28 12.65 6.87
CA GLU A 706 15.76 12.50 8.26
C GLU A 706 16.68 11.27 8.46
N ASN A 707 16.63 10.29 7.59
CA ASN A 707 17.46 9.08 7.64
C ASN A 707 18.81 9.22 6.88
N VAL A 708 19.10 10.40 6.33
CA VAL A 708 20.33 10.70 5.58
C VAL A 708 21.29 11.43 6.49
N ASN A 709 22.49 10.84 6.65
CA ASN A 709 23.56 11.43 7.45
C ASN A 709 24.34 12.51 6.69
N ASP A 710 25.24 13.20 7.39
CA ASP A 710 26.15 14.14 6.78
C ASP A 710 26.98 13.48 5.66
N ARG A 711 27.29 14.24 4.60
CA ARG A 711 28.07 13.81 3.44
C ARG A 711 29.55 13.90 3.77
N ILE A 712 30.12 12.84 4.36
CA ILE A 712 31.43 12.82 4.99
C ILE A 712 32.52 12.05 4.22
N TRP A 713 32.18 11.52 3.03
CA TRP A 713 33.15 10.83 2.17
C TRP A 713 32.95 11.24 0.71
N GLU A 714 34.01 11.22 -0.07
CA GLU A 714 34.00 11.59 -1.49
C GLU A 714 34.02 10.34 -2.38
N SER A 715 33.17 10.31 -3.42
CA SER A 715 33.17 9.25 -4.42
C SER A 715 34.31 9.44 -5.44
N THR A 716 35.53 9.21 -5.01
CA THR A 716 36.77 9.34 -5.83
C THR A 716 37.75 8.20 -5.54
N PHE A 717 38.59 7.85 -6.51
CA PHE A 717 39.67 6.88 -6.30
C PHE A 717 40.70 7.28 -5.26
N GLU A 718 40.78 8.53 -4.84
CA GLU A 718 41.79 9.07 -3.93
C GLU A 718 41.22 9.39 -2.54
N GLY A 719 39.87 9.37 -2.40
CA GLY A 719 39.18 9.66 -1.15
C GLY A 719 39.55 8.70 -0.01
N ASP A 720 39.74 9.22 1.20
CA ASP A 720 39.84 8.40 2.41
C ASP A 720 38.49 8.16 3.05
N LEU A 721 38.40 7.08 3.83
CA LEU A 721 37.16 6.70 4.52
C LEU A 721 37.29 6.78 6.05
N ASP A 722 38.29 7.48 6.61
CA ASP A 722 38.54 7.50 8.05
C ASP A 722 37.40 8.11 8.85
N ASN A 723 36.81 9.20 8.38
CA ASN A 723 35.64 9.81 9.01
C ASN A 723 34.43 8.90 8.94
N LEU A 724 34.21 8.27 7.79
CA LEU A 724 33.09 7.30 7.61
C LEU A 724 33.29 6.10 8.54
N ILE A 725 34.51 5.51 8.60
CA ILE A 725 34.81 4.38 9.47
C ILE A 725 34.57 4.74 10.95
N SER A 726 34.94 5.94 11.38
CA SER A 726 34.68 6.40 12.74
C SER A 726 33.19 6.47 13.05
N ARG A 727 32.40 7.08 12.17
CA ARG A 727 30.95 7.17 12.32
C ARG A 727 30.26 5.82 12.31
N LEU A 728 30.67 4.90 11.42
CA LEU A 728 30.14 3.54 11.37
C LEU A 728 30.49 2.73 12.62
N ASN A 729 31.62 2.96 13.23
CA ASN A 729 32.01 2.31 14.49
C ASN A 729 31.17 2.79 15.69
N GLU A 730 30.69 4.04 15.66
CA GLU A 730 29.81 4.65 16.67
C GLU A 730 28.33 4.32 16.44
N SER A 731 27.96 3.93 15.22
CA SER A 731 26.57 3.57 14.86
C SER A 731 26.07 2.36 15.65
N ASP A 732 24.80 2.37 16.01
CA ASP A 732 24.10 1.24 16.65
C ASP A 732 23.54 0.18 15.68
N SER A 733 23.80 0.34 14.37
CA SER A 733 23.45 -0.65 13.35
C SER A 733 24.33 -1.88 13.44
N GLU A 734 23.74 -3.07 13.30
CA GLU A 734 24.47 -4.33 13.26
C GLU A 734 25.01 -4.68 11.86
N ILE A 735 24.47 -4.02 10.82
CA ILE A 735 24.75 -4.31 9.41
C ILE A 735 25.27 -3.06 8.72
N ILE A 736 26.32 -3.23 7.93
CA ILE A 736 26.84 -2.24 6.98
C ILE A 736 26.61 -2.79 5.57
N HIS A 737 25.96 -2.03 4.71
CA HIS A 737 25.74 -2.40 3.31
C HIS A 737 26.39 -1.35 2.39
N ILE A 738 27.35 -1.76 1.60
CA ILE A 738 28.15 -0.91 0.70
C ILE A 738 27.68 -1.14 -0.75
N GLN A 739 27.33 -0.07 -1.44
CA GLN A 739 27.10 -0.08 -2.88
C GLN A 739 28.41 0.23 -3.60
N PHE A 740 29.06 -0.80 -4.14
CA PHE A 740 30.40 -0.70 -4.67
C PHE A 740 30.46 -0.45 -6.18
N ASN A 741 31.26 0.55 -6.55
CA ASN A 741 31.75 0.77 -7.91
C ASN A 741 33.20 1.21 -7.86
N PHE A 742 34.04 0.79 -8.80
CA PHE A 742 35.47 1.19 -8.86
C PHE A 742 35.66 2.70 -8.93
N GLY A 743 34.71 3.45 -9.50
CA GLY A 743 34.76 4.93 -9.55
C GLY A 743 34.53 5.63 -8.20
N PHE A 744 34.07 4.92 -7.18
CA PHE A 744 33.65 5.52 -5.91
C PHE A 744 34.67 5.35 -4.79
N TYR A 745 35.48 4.27 -4.81
CA TYR A 745 36.30 3.89 -3.67
C TYR A 745 37.72 3.47 -4.06
N LYS A 746 38.65 3.86 -3.23
CA LYS A 746 40.01 3.31 -3.25
C LYS A 746 40.01 1.93 -2.58
N LEU A 747 40.51 0.90 -3.25
CA LEU A 747 40.44 -0.49 -2.72
C LEU A 747 41.18 -0.64 -1.37
N SER A 748 42.26 0.10 -1.12
CA SER A 748 42.91 0.11 0.19
C SER A 748 42.03 0.62 1.32
N GLU A 749 41.13 1.56 1.03
CA GLU A 749 40.21 2.13 2.02
C GLU A 749 39.04 1.17 2.31
N ILE A 750 38.54 0.48 1.28
CA ILE A 750 37.55 -0.60 1.47
C ILE A 750 38.16 -1.74 2.31
N LYS A 751 39.42 -2.13 2.02
CA LYS A 751 40.15 -3.08 2.85
C LYS A 751 40.22 -2.63 4.30
N LYS A 752 40.63 -1.39 4.54
CA LYS A 752 40.73 -0.79 5.87
C LYS A 752 39.40 -0.77 6.62
N LEU A 753 38.31 -0.40 5.94
CA LEU A 753 36.96 -0.43 6.48
C LEU A 753 36.56 -1.85 6.93
N ILE A 754 36.74 -2.82 6.05
CA ILE A 754 36.43 -4.22 6.37
C ILE A 754 37.23 -4.68 7.59
N GLU A 755 38.57 -4.53 7.56
CA GLU A 755 39.47 -5.01 8.62
C GLU A 755 39.18 -4.38 10.00
N LYS A 756 38.66 -3.12 10.03
CA LYS A 756 38.32 -2.44 11.28
C LYS A 756 36.93 -2.84 11.85
N LEU A 757 35.98 -3.24 11.01
CA LEU A 757 34.57 -3.35 11.41
C LEU A 757 33.98 -4.78 11.33
N TYR A 758 34.57 -5.73 10.56
CA TYR A 758 33.96 -7.04 10.29
C TYR A 758 33.75 -7.93 11.55
N GLU A 759 34.53 -7.73 12.63
CA GLU A 759 34.38 -8.50 13.87
C GLU A 759 33.15 -8.06 14.69
N ARG A 760 32.67 -6.84 14.47
CA ARG A 760 31.58 -6.23 15.22
C ARG A 760 30.30 -6.06 14.42
N LYS A 761 30.43 -5.97 13.11
CA LYS A 761 29.33 -5.64 12.19
C LYS A 761 29.32 -6.61 11.01
N LYS A 762 28.15 -7.06 10.61
CA LYS A 762 27.96 -7.80 9.37
C LYS A 762 28.13 -6.84 8.19
N ILE A 763 29.11 -7.09 7.32
CA ILE A 763 29.37 -6.24 6.16
C ILE A 763 28.88 -6.96 4.90
N ILE A 764 28.13 -6.25 4.07
CA ILE A 764 27.59 -6.68 2.79
C ILE A 764 28.07 -5.72 1.72
N ILE A 765 28.57 -6.23 0.60
CA ILE A 765 29.00 -5.42 -0.54
C ILE A 765 28.21 -5.84 -1.77
N THR A 766 27.45 -4.91 -2.35
CA THR A 766 26.77 -5.11 -3.64
C THR A 766 27.63 -4.48 -4.74
N TYR A 767 28.02 -5.28 -5.74
CA TYR A 767 28.88 -4.85 -6.83
C TYR A 767 28.07 -4.37 -8.03
N HIS A 768 28.32 -3.12 -8.46
CA HIS A 768 27.83 -2.58 -9.73
C HIS A 768 28.89 -2.63 -10.85
N SER A 769 30.12 -3.01 -10.50
CA SER A 769 31.19 -3.34 -11.43
C SER A 769 32.23 -4.23 -10.74
N ILE A 770 32.68 -5.30 -11.42
CA ILE A 770 33.68 -6.26 -10.91
C ILE A 770 34.93 -6.37 -11.80
N LYS A 771 34.84 -5.84 -13.03
CA LYS A 771 35.96 -5.92 -14.00
C LYS A 771 37.10 -4.98 -13.60
N ASP A 772 38.32 -5.44 -13.77
CA ASP A 772 39.54 -4.69 -13.48
C ASP A 772 39.58 -3.40 -14.31
N VAL A 773 39.92 -2.30 -13.68
CA VAL A 773 39.94 -0.95 -14.29
C VAL A 773 41.37 -0.39 -14.28
N ASN A 774 41.82 0.19 -15.41
CA ASN A 774 43.11 0.90 -15.48
C ASN A 774 42.90 2.35 -15.02
N ILE A 775 43.54 2.68 -13.91
CA ILE A 775 43.51 4.02 -13.31
C ILE A 775 44.91 4.58 -13.31
N SER A 776 45.16 5.62 -14.11
CA SER A 776 46.47 6.30 -14.21
C SER A 776 47.64 5.33 -14.43
N GLY A 777 47.43 4.28 -15.26
CA GLY A 777 48.47 3.31 -15.60
C GLY A 777 48.62 2.13 -14.60
N LYS A 778 47.77 2.07 -13.54
CA LYS A 778 47.73 0.95 -12.58
C LYS A 778 46.41 0.22 -12.71
N ILE A 779 46.45 -1.12 -12.72
CA ILE A 779 45.25 -1.98 -12.73
C ILE A 779 44.71 -2.08 -11.30
N ALA A 780 43.52 -1.55 -11.08
CA ALA A 780 42.75 -1.78 -9.87
C ALA A 780 41.96 -3.09 -10.02
N SER A 781 42.22 -4.08 -9.17
CA SER A 781 41.61 -5.39 -9.20
C SER A 781 41.17 -5.81 -7.79
N LEU A 782 39.97 -6.36 -7.64
CA LEU A 782 39.45 -6.91 -6.40
C LEU A 782 40.32 -8.04 -5.83
N LYS A 783 41.11 -8.70 -6.70
CA LYS A 783 42.12 -9.68 -6.30
C LYS A 783 43.09 -9.15 -5.26
N SER A 784 43.42 -7.85 -5.29
CA SER A 784 44.35 -7.23 -4.37
C SER A 784 43.87 -7.18 -2.91
N ILE A 785 42.56 -7.31 -2.69
CA ILE A 785 41.92 -7.26 -1.38
C ILE A 785 41.07 -8.51 -1.09
N SER A 786 41.22 -9.58 -1.89
CA SER A 786 40.39 -10.80 -1.80
C SER A 786 40.37 -11.42 -0.40
N THR A 787 41.50 -11.40 0.35
CA THR A 787 41.53 -11.90 1.74
C THR A 787 40.60 -11.15 2.68
N SER A 788 40.37 -9.85 2.49
CA SER A 788 39.40 -9.08 3.28
C SER A 788 37.98 -9.30 2.76
N LEU A 789 37.81 -9.44 1.44
CA LEU A 789 36.49 -9.73 0.83
C LEU A 789 35.94 -11.12 1.23
N ASN A 790 36.81 -12.07 1.58
CA ASN A 790 36.41 -13.37 2.13
C ASN A 790 35.86 -13.31 3.57
N LYS A 791 35.88 -12.15 4.22
CA LYS A 791 35.30 -11.93 5.56
C LYS A 791 33.92 -11.34 5.52
N VAL A 792 33.39 -11.00 4.32
CA VAL A 792 32.15 -10.26 4.10
C VAL A 792 31.28 -10.96 3.05
N ILE A 793 30.02 -10.57 2.96
CA ILE A 793 29.12 -11.09 1.94
C ILE A 793 29.26 -10.22 0.68
N ASN A 794 29.44 -10.88 -0.46
CA ASN A 794 29.65 -10.25 -1.76
C ASN A 794 28.43 -10.55 -2.66
N ILE A 795 27.70 -9.51 -3.07
CA ILE A 795 26.51 -9.62 -3.91
C ILE A 795 26.84 -9.22 -5.35
N VAL A 796 26.50 -10.08 -6.28
CA VAL A 796 26.61 -9.85 -7.73
C VAL A 796 25.23 -9.88 -8.39
N HIS A 797 25.10 -9.18 -9.52
CA HIS A 797 23.84 -9.05 -10.24
C HIS A 797 23.68 -10.03 -11.41
N GLN A 798 24.76 -10.63 -11.87
CA GLN A 798 24.76 -11.63 -12.95
C GLN A 798 25.39 -12.95 -12.46
N ILE A 799 24.87 -14.06 -12.93
CA ILE A 799 25.35 -15.40 -12.53
C ILE A 799 26.82 -15.61 -12.96
N ASP A 800 27.19 -15.14 -14.13
CA ASP A 800 28.56 -15.27 -14.65
C ASP A 800 29.58 -14.53 -13.80
N GLU A 801 29.16 -13.48 -13.09
CA GLU A 801 30.03 -12.71 -12.19
C GLU A 801 30.48 -13.52 -10.96
N ILE A 802 29.79 -14.61 -10.60
CA ILE A 802 30.23 -15.53 -9.54
C ILE A 802 31.60 -16.12 -9.91
N ASN A 803 31.72 -16.69 -11.11
CA ASN A 803 32.97 -17.31 -11.59
C ASN A 803 34.10 -16.27 -11.68
N GLU A 804 33.78 -15.06 -12.13
CA GLU A 804 34.76 -13.97 -12.23
C GLU A 804 35.30 -13.53 -10.86
N LEU A 805 34.47 -13.52 -9.82
CA LEU A 805 34.91 -13.24 -8.44
C LEU A 805 35.69 -14.42 -7.84
N GLU A 806 35.34 -15.67 -8.16
CA GLU A 806 36.14 -16.87 -7.75
C GLU A 806 37.54 -16.83 -8.37
N GLU A 807 37.68 -16.45 -9.64
CA GLU A 807 38.99 -16.27 -10.28
C GLU A 807 39.83 -15.18 -9.63
N LYS A 808 39.20 -14.20 -9.00
CA LYS A 808 39.87 -13.15 -8.21
C LYS A 808 40.21 -13.59 -6.78
N GLY A 809 39.86 -14.83 -6.39
CA GLY A 809 40.19 -15.43 -5.10
C GLY A 809 39.18 -15.19 -4.00
N ILE A 810 37.93 -14.88 -4.34
CA ILE A 810 36.83 -14.78 -3.38
C ILE A 810 36.13 -16.14 -3.31
N LEU A 811 35.90 -16.64 -2.08
CA LEU A 811 35.28 -17.96 -1.86
C LEU A 811 33.81 -17.96 -2.27
N LYS A 812 33.38 -19.01 -2.95
CA LYS A 812 32.02 -19.15 -3.48
C LYS A 812 30.94 -19.01 -2.42
N GLU A 813 31.18 -19.55 -1.22
CA GLU A 813 30.28 -19.44 -0.07
C GLU A 813 30.04 -18.01 0.41
N ASN A 814 30.88 -17.07 0.02
CA ASN A 814 30.74 -15.63 0.35
C ASN A 814 30.16 -14.81 -0.80
N ILE A 815 29.76 -15.46 -1.91
CA ILE A 815 29.21 -14.79 -3.09
C ILE A 815 27.73 -15.17 -3.21
N ILE A 816 26.87 -14.16 -3.32
CA ILE A 816 25.41 -14.36 -3.47
C ILE A 816 24.96 -13.66 -4.75
N HIS A 817 24.16 -14.37 -5.56
CA HIS A 817 23.52 -13.80 -6.73
C HIS A 817 22.16 -13.21 -6.37
N ILE A 818 22.04 -11.90 -6.46
CA ILE A 818 20.77 -11.18 -6.39
C ILE A 818 20.63 -10.31 -7.65
N PRO A 819 19.72 -10.64 -8.58
CA PRO A 819 19.55 -9.84 -9.79
C PRO A 819 19.09 -8.42 -9.47
N LEU A 820 19.31 -7.49 -10.39
CA LEU A 820 18.79 -6.13 -10.27
C LEU A 820 17.27 -6.12 -10.21
N GLY A 821 16.70 -5.31 -9.34
CA GLY A 821 15.26 -5.14 -9.20
C GLY A 821 14.62 -4.49 -10.43
N GLN A 822 13.42 -4.96 -10.80
CA GLN A 822 12.61 -4.42 -11.88
C GLN A 822 11.63 -3.37 -11.34
N VAL A 823 11.64 -2.17 -11.93
CA VAL A 823 10.65 -1.13 -11.63
C VAL A 823 9.34 -1.49 -12.31
N ARG A 824 8.24 -1.39 -11.59
CA ARG A 824 6.89 -1.43 -12.14
C ARG A 824 6.38 0.01 -12.21
N LEU A 825 5.90 0.40 -13.39
CA LEU A 825 5.43 1.75 -13.64
C LEU A 825 4.01 1.69 -14.20
N LYS A 826 3.29 2.79 -14.06
CA LYS A 826 1.90 2.91 -14.51
C LYS A 826 1.76 2.60 -16.00
N GLU A 827 0.81 1.73 -16.32
CA GLU A 827 0.47 1.40 -17.71
C GLU A 827 -0.59 2.37 -18.24
N TYR A 828 -0.38 2.81 -19.46
CA TYR A 828 -1.32 3.64 -20.20
C TYR A 828 -1.68 2.99 -21.53
N ASP A 829 -2.90 3.19 -21.97
CA ASP A 829 -3.25 2.83 -23.34
C ASP A 829 -2.45 3.67 -24.34
N LYS A 830 -1.79 2.99 -25.28
CA LYS A 830 -0.92 3.63 -26.27
C LYS A 830 -1.69 4.64 -27.15
N ASN A 831 -2.88 4.29 -27.58
CA ASN A 831 -3.69 5.14 -28.44
C ASN A 831 -4.21 6.36 -27.69
N PHE A 832 -4.61 6.18 -26.41
CA PHE A 832 -4.97 7.28 -25.53
C PHE A 832 -3.80 8.27 -25.37
N LEU A 833 -2.59 7.77 -25.07
CA LEU A 833 -1.40 8.63 -24.95
C LEU A 833 -1.09 9.37 -26.25
N ARG A 834 -1.13 8.67 -27.39
CA ARG A 834 -0.85 9.27 -28.71
C ARG A 834 -1.87 10.34 -29.06
N ASN A 835 -3.14 10.09 -28.84
CA ASN A 835 -4.20 11.07 -29.05
C ASN A 835 -4.03 12.31 -28.17
N LYS A 836 -3.73 12.10 -26.88
CA LYS A 836 -3.54 13.19 -25.91
C LYS A 836 -2.32 14.07 -26.24
N LEU A 837 -1.27 13.50 -26.82
CA LEU A 837 -0.03 14.19 -27.17
C LEU A 837 0.05 14.57 -28.66
N ASP A 838 -1.02 14.37 -29.42
CA ASP A 838 -1.13 14.63 -30.87
C ASP A 838 -0.03 13.92 -31.71
N ILE A 839 0.33 12.68 -31.30
CA ILE A 839 1.30 11.85 -31.98
C ILE A 839 0.56 10.88 -32.91
N ASN A 840 0.21 11.35 -34.10
CA ASN A 840 -0.46 10.54 -35.12
C ASN A 840 0.57 10.01 -36.12
N ARG A 841 1.22 8.87 -35.80
CA ARG A 841 2.30 8.25 -36.60
C ARG A 841 2.04 6.76 -36.78
N SER A 842 2.35 6.20 -37.95
CA SER A 842 2.16 4.79 -38.27
C SER A 842 3.15 3.87 -37.53
N LEU A 843 4.35 4.39 -37.25
CA LEU A 843 5.41 3.68 -36.51
C LEU A 843 6.15 4.67 -35.62
N VAL A 844 6.20 4.34 -34.32
CA VAL A 844 6.97 5.10 -33.33
C VAL A 844 8.05 4.20 -32.75
N LEU A 845 9.31 4.59 -32.89
CA LEU A 845 10.48 3.95 -32.35
C LEU A 845 10.98 4.72 -31.13
N GLY A 846 11.62 4.05 -30.17
CA GLY A 846 12.18 4.70 -28.98
C GLY A 846 13.59 4.23 -28.65
N SER A 847 14.36 5.05 -27.93
CA SER A 847 15.57 4.66 -27.22
C SER A 847 15.66 5.40 -25.90
N TYR A 848 16.29 4.78 -24.89
CA TYR A 848 16.36 5.30 -23.53
C TYR A 848 17.74 5.13 -22.89
N GLY A 849 18.14 6.09 -22.04
CA GLY A 849 19.33 6.05 -21.18
C GLY A 849 20.12 7.34 -21.22
N PHE A 850 21.46 7.26 -21.09
CA PHE A 850 22.34 8.39 -21.28
C PHE A 850 22.77 8.49 -22.75
N LEU A 851 22.89 9.70 -23.28
CA LEU A 851 23.28 9.97 -24.66
C LEU A 851 24.81 9.82 -24.83
N LEU A 852 25.26 8.59 -24.98
CA LEU A 852 26.67 8.22 -25.07
C LEU A 852 26.94 7.41 -26.35
N PRO A 853 28.16 7.44 -26.91
CA PRO A 853 28.51 6.77 -28.16
C PRO A 853 28.17 5.28 -28.19
N GLN A 854 28.39 4.56 -27.06
CA GLN A 854 28.13 3.13 -26.98
C GLN A 854 26.62 2.77 -27.01
N LYS A 855 25.72 3.73 -26.93
CA LYS A 855 24.28 3.47 -26.94
C LYS A 855 23.69 3.28 -28.35
N GLY A 856 24.50 3.46 -29.42
CA GLY A 856 24.10 3.15 -30.79
C GLY A 856 23.07 4.09 -31.41
N ILE A 857 22.89 5.31 -30.87
CA ILE A 857 21.88 6.26 -31.36
C ILE A 857 22.20 6.73 -32.80
N LYS A 858 23.48 6.93 -33.14
CA LYS A 858 23.90 7.30 -34.50
C LYS A 858 23.51 6.23 -35.53
N GLU A 859 23.74 4.97 -35.19
CA GLU A 859 23.40 3.81 -36.00
C GLU A 859 21.90 3.74 -36.24
N ASN A 860 21.11 3.97 -35.17
CA ASN A 860 19.65 4.03 -35.27
C ASN A 860 19.17 5.20 -36.15
N LEU A 861 19.80 6.37 -36.08
CA LEU A 861 19.47 7.52 -36.94
C LEU A 861 19.82 7.22 -38.43
N ILE A 862 20.92 6.52 -38.66
CA ILE A 862 21.29 6.08 -40.03
C ILE A 862 20.26 5.05 -40.53
N ALA A 863 19.86 4.09 -39.71
CA ALA A 863 18.80 3.13 -40.02
C ALA A 863 17.45 3.80 -40.27
N LEU A 864 17.12 4.85 -39.50
CA LEU A 864 15.88 5.62 -39.63
C LEU A 864 15.72 6.21 -41.04
N ASN A 865 16.82 6.64 -41.67
CA ASN A 865 16.77 7.12 -43.08
C ASN A 865 16.29 6.04 -44.05
N GLU A 866 16.66 4.78 -43.83
CA GLU A 866 16.17 3.65 -44.66
C GLU A 866 14.73 3.23 -44.23
N ILE A 867 14.43 3.24 -42.92
CA ILE A 867 13.10 2.95 -42.37
C ILE A 867 12.06 3.93 -42.94
N LYS A 868 12.41 5.22 -43.02
CA LYS A 868 11.55 6.28 -43.59
C LYS A 868 11.12 6.02 -45.04
N LYS A 869 11.92 5.32 -45.82
CA LYS A 869 11.56 4.94 -47.21
C LYS A 869 10.40 3.95 -47.24
N LYS A 870 10.25 3.14 -46.21
CA LYS A 870 9.20 2.13 -46.07
C LYS A 870 8.00 2.63 -45.24
N TYR A 871 8.25 3.37 -44.17
CA TYR A 871 7.26 3.97 -43.27
C TYR A 871 7.35 5.49 -43.35
N ASN A 872 6.63 6.12 -44.29
CA ASN A 872 6.75 7.53 -44.63
C ASN A 872 6.60 8.49 -43.43
N ASP A 873 5.83 8.10 -42.43
CA ASP A 873 5.52 8.91 -41.25
C ASP A 873 6.10 8.33 -39.91
N VAL A 874 7.21 7.60 -39.99
CA VAL A 874 7.93 7.09 -38.82
C VAL A 874 8.41 8.23 -37.93
N LEU A 875 8.30 8.02 -36.60
CA LEU A 875 8.86 8.89 -35.57
C LEU A 875 9.85 8.11 -34.69
N TYR A 876 10.98 8.71 -34.38
CA TYR A 876 11.96 8.17 -33.45
C TYR A 876 12.11 9.08 -32.23
N ILE A 877 11.74 8.59 -31.06
CA ILE A 877 11.84 9.27 -29.77
C ILE A 877 13.14 8.87 -29.10
N VAL A 878 14.07 9.80 -28.97
CA VAL A 878 15.36 9.64 -28.29
C VAL A 878 15.24 10.23 -26.90
N SER A 879 14.80 9.44 -25.92
CA SER A 879 14.72 9.82 -24.50
C SER A 879 16.05 9.48 -23.82
N CYS A 880 17.10 10.24 -24.15
CA CYS A 880 18.45 10.00 -23.70
C CYS A 880 19.06 11.26 -23.08
N SER A 881 19.24 11.23 -21.75
CA SER A 881 19.76 12.37 -21.00
C SER A 881 21.24 12.65 -21.29
N LEU A 882 21.62 13.92 -21.26
CA LEU A 882 23.03 14.29 -21.33
C LEU A 882 23.73 13.84 -20.04
N TYR A 883 24.87 13.13 -20.22
CA TYR A 883 25.78 12.79 -19.13
C TYR A 883 26.73 13.96 -18.85
N GLU A 884 27.20 14.09 -17.62
CA GLU A 884 28.16 15.11 -17.24
C GLU A 884 29.46 15.01 -18.06
N GLY A 885 29.91 16.15 -18.61
CA GLY A 885 31.11 16.25 -19.41
C GLY A 885 30.90 16.43 -20.93
N ASN A 886 31.98 16.77 -21.64
CA ASN A 886 31.97 17.15 -23.06
C ASN A 886 31.60 15.98 -24.02
N ILE A 887 31.76 14.72 -23.59
CA ILE A 887 31.57 13.55 -24.45
C ILE A 887 30.11 13.45 -24.94
N SER A 888 29.16 13.63 -24.03
CA SER A 888 27.72 13.52 -24.33
C SER A 888 27.24 14.66 -25.21
N LEU A 889 27.72 15.89 -24.96
CA LEU A 889 27.40 17.06 -25.79
C LEU A 889 27.96 16.91 -27.21
N SER A 890 29.26 16.51 -27.36
CA SER A 890 29.86 16.26 -28.66
C SER A 890 29.09 15.18 -29.45
N TYR A 891 28.68 14.11 -28.76
CA TYR A 891 27.91 13.04 -29.40
C TYR A 891 26.49 13.49 -29.80
N TYR A 892 25.87 14.36 -29.04
CA TYR A 892 24.60 14.97 -29.38
C TYR A 892 24.70 15.82 -30.67
N ASP A 893 25.78 16.61 -30.79
CA ASP A 893 26.02 17.40 -32.00
C ASP A 893 26.29 16.53 -33.25
N GLU A 894 26.97 15.39 -33.06
CA GLU A 894 27.11 14.38 -34.13
C GLU A 894 25.74 13.81 -34.55
N CYS A 895 24.89 13.48 -33.60
CA CYS A 895 23.52 12.99 -33.85
C CYS A 895 22.70 14.03 -34.63
N LYS A 896 22.76 15.32 -34.24
CA LYS A 896 22.10 16.41 -34.95
C LYS A 896 22.60 16.55 -36.40
N SER A 897 23.90 16.46 -36.59
CA SER A 897 24.49 16.51 -37.94
C SER A 897 23.95 15.38 -38.86
N ILE A 898 23.67 14.19 -38.32
CA ILE A 898 23.04 13.09 -39.06
C ILE A 898 21.58 13.41 -39.38
N VAL A 899 20.82 13.98 -38.44
CA VAL A 899 19.44 14.42 -38.65
C VAL A 899 19.37 15.46 -39.77
N GLU A 900 20.29 16.42 -39.80
CA GLU A 900 20.41 17.42 -40.88
C GLU A 900 20.78 16.76 -42.21
N LYS A 901 21.83 15.93 -42.24
CA LYS A 901 22.33 15.23 -43.43
C LYS A 901 21.25 14.43 -44.16
N TYR A 902 20.39 13.74 -43.40
CA TYR A 902 19.34 12.89 -43.96
C TYR A 902 17.95 13.52 -43.94
N ASN A 903 17.83 14.83 -43.59
CA ASN A 903 16.58 15.56 -43.49
C ASN A 903 15.51 14.84 -42.68
N LEU A 904 15.88 14.51 -41.43
CA LEU A 904 15.04 13.74 -40.47
C LEU A 904 14.37 14.62 -39.41
N HIS A 905 14.34 15.95 -39.55
CA HIS A 905 13.81 16.90 -38.54
C HIS A 905 12.39 16.56 -38.09
N ASN A 906 11.52 16.12 -39.02
CA ASN A 906 10.13 15.76 -38.72
C ASN A 906 9.98 14.30 -38.24
N ASN A 907 11.06 13.56 -38.13
CA ASN A 907 11.08 12.14 -37.80
C ASN A 907 11.80 11.80 -36.50
N VAL A 908 12.39 12.81 -35.80
CA VAL A 908 13.16 12.61 -34.59
C VAL A 908 12.74 13.63 -33.54
N LEU A 909 12.51 13.15 -32.30
CA LEU A 909 12.34 13.98 -31.12
C LEU A 909 13.42 13.61 -30.09
N PHE A 910 14.20 14.61 -29.67
CA PHE A 910 15.20 14.44 -28.64
C PHE A 910 14.68 14.99 -27.29
N PHE A 911 14.70 14.15 -26.25
CA PHE A 911 14.51 14.51 -24.86
C PHE A 911 15.84 14.31 -24.14
N THR A 912 16.58 15.40 -23.89
CA THR A 912 17.95 15.34 -23.35
C THR A 912 18.03 15.72 -21.87
N ASP A 913 16.90 16.09 -21.26
CA ASP A 913 16.79 16.31 -19.83
C ASP A 913 16.76 14.97 -19.06
N PHE A 914 17.17 15.00 -17.80
CA PHE A 914 17.05 13.84 -16.92
C PHE A 914 15.61 13.77 -16.41
N LEU A 915 14.79 12.97 -17.10
CA LEU A 915 13.40 12.74 -16.74
C LEU A 915 13.30 11.76 -15.58
N ASN A 916 12.28 11.92 -14.74
CA ASN A 916 11.98 10.91 -13.73
C ASN A 916 11.47 9.60 -14.38
N PRO A 917 11.46 8.46 -13.65
CA PRO A 917 11.07 7.17 -14.22
C PRO A 917 9.65 7.14 -14.80
N GLU A 918 8.70 7.87 -14.22
CA GLU A 918 7.30 7.93 -14.70
C GLU A 918 7.19 8.70 -16.02
N GLU A 919 7.84 9.86 -16.12
CA GLU A 919 7.88 10.66 -17.35
C GLU A 919 8.55 9.90 -18.49
N SER A 920 9.67 9.24 -18.20
CA SER A 920 10.38 8.40 -19.16
C SER A 920 9.52 7.24 -19.66
N ASN A 921 8.77 6.61 -18.74
CA ASN A 921 7.88 5.51 -19.08
C ASN A 921 6.74 5.93 -20.00
N VAL A 922 6.17 7.11 -19.81
CA VAL A 922 5.15 7.66 -20.71
C VAL A 922 5.69 7.74 -22.14
N LEU A 923 6.91 8.28 -22.32
CA LEU A 923 7.55 8.36 -23.64
C LEU A 923 7.81 6.99 -24.25
N LEU A 924 8.24 6.01 -23.45
CA LEU A 924 8.50 4.65 -23.90
C LEU A 924 7.22 3.90 -24.27
N GLN A 925 6.12 4.14 -23.56
CA GLN A 925 4.82 3.53 -23.87
C GLN A 925 4.18 4.09 -25.15
N LEU A 926 4.57 5.26 -25.63
CA LEU A 926 4.20 5.78 -26.95
C LEU A 926 4.77 4.95 -28.10
N CYS A 927 5.88 4.24 -27.86
CA CYS A 927 6.60 3.52 -28.90
C CYS A 927 5.90 2.22 -29.32
N ASP A 928 6.10 1.79 -30.55
CA ASP A 928 5.77 0.46 -31.04
C ASP A 928 6.92 -0.52 -30.78
N VAL A 929 8.16 -0.02 -30.89
CA VAL A 929 9.40 -0.80 -30.70
C VAL A 929 10.45 0.08 -30.03
N ILE A 930 11.19 -0.48 -29.08
CA ILE A 930 12.30 0.19 -28.39
C ILE A 930 13.62 -0.40 -28.90
N LEU A 931 14.56 0.48 -29.28
CA LEU A 931 15.87 0.13 -29.81
C LEU A 931 16.96 0.35 -28.76
N MET A 932 17.57 -0.75 -28.30
CA MET A 932 18.71 -0.79 -27.36
C MET A 932 19.93 -1.42 -28.06
N THR A 933 20.30 -0.86 -29.19
CA THR A 933 21.29 -1.39 -30.13
C THR A 933 22.71 -0.97 -29.76
N TYR A 934 23.15 -1.34 -28.55
CA TYR A 934 24.44 -0.89 -28.02
C TYR A 934 25.63 -1.40 -28.84
N LEU A 935 26.64 -0.54 -28.98
CA LEU A 935 27.99 -0.92 -29.39
C LEU A 935 28.70 -1.67 -28.24
N PRO A 936 29.80 -2.40 -28.52
CA PRO A 936 30.54 -3.11 -27.48
C PRO A 936 30.86 -2.23 -26.28
N THR A 937 30.51 -2.69 -25.08
CA THR A 937 30.64 -1.96 -23.81
C THR A 937 31.22 -2.86 -22.72
N ASN A 938 31.88 -2.25 -21.72
CA ASN A 938 32.38 -2.92 -20.53
C ASN A 938 31.43 -2.82 -19.35
N GLU A 939 30.23 -2.23 -19.54
CA GLU A 939 29.20 -2.20 -18.51
C GLU A 939 28.73 -3.62 -18.18
N SER A 940 28.62 -3.99 -16.89
CA SER A 940 28.23 -5.34 -16.46
C SER A 940 26.72 -5.55 -16.46
N ALA A 941 25.92 -4.52 -16.20
CA ALA A 941 24.46 -4.58 -16.21
C ALA A 941 23.85 -3.28 -16.71
N SER A 942 22.66 -3.35 -17.30
CA SER A 942 21.94 -2.18 -17.81
C SER A 942 20.69 -1.87 -16.97
N GLY A 943 20.71 -0.78 -16.23
CA GLY A 943 19.51 -0.22 -15.61
C GLY A 943 18.49 0.27 -16.65
N ALA A 944 18.98 0.83 -17.79
CA ALA A 944 18.11 1.40 -18.82
C ALA A 944 17.16 0.38 -19.47
N ILE A 945 17.60 -0.86 -19.72
CA ILE A 945 16.72 -1.89 -20.32
C ILE A 945 15.56 -2.23 -19.37
N ARG A 946 15.75 -2.14 -18.07
CA ARG A 946 14.70 -2.41 -17.08
C ARG A 946 13.59 -1.38 -17.14
N SER A 947 13.93 -0.09 -17.34
CA SER A 947 12.93 0.94 -17.62
C SER A 947 12.19 0.69 -18.94
N CYS A 948 12.90 0.18 -19.96
CA CYS A 948 12.29 -0.20 -21.23
C CYS A 948 11.32 -1.39 -21.08
N LEU A 949 11.68 -2.41 -20.28
CA LEU A 949 10.80 -3.55 -19.98
C LEU A 949 9.49 -3.09 -19.29
N ALA A 950 9.58 -2.11 -18.37
CA ALA A 950 8.41 -1.57 -17.68
C ALA A 950 7.39 -0.93 -18.63
N ALA A 951 7.81 -0.46 -19.81
CA ALA A 951 6.93 0.08 -20.83
C ALA A 951 6.15 -1.01 -21.61
N LYS A 952 6.52 -2.28 -21.46
CA LYS A 952 5.90 -3.44 -22.14
C LYS A 952 5.76 -3.26 -23.66
N ARG A 953 6.81 -2.75 -24.28
CA ARG A 953 6.92 -2.62 -25.74
C ARG A 953 8.05 -3.50 -26.23
N PRO A 954 7.91 -4.21 -27.39
CA PRO A 954 8.97 -5.03 -27.94
C PRO A 954 10.31 -4.29 -27.96
N ILE A 955 11.38 -4.95 -27.48
CA ILE A 955 12.72 -4.38 -27.38
C ILE A 955 13.63 -5.14 -28.36
N ILE A 956 14.40 -4.41 -29.14
CA ILE A 956 15.48 -4.94 -29.98
C ILE A 956 16.82 -4.60 -29.31
N THR A 957 17.65 -5.59 -29.06
CA THR A 957 18.98 -5.43 -28.47
C THR A 957 20.06 -6.02 -29.38
N THR A 958 21.28 -5.49 -29.33
CA THR A 958 22.43 -6.21 -29.90
C THR A 958 22.86 -7.35 -28.98
N LYS A 959 23.53 -8.39 -29.55
CA LYS A 959 24.13 -9.49 -28.77
C LYS A 959 25.34 -9.00 -27.97
N GLN A 960 25.08 -8.42 -26.83
CA GLN A 960 26.07 -7.96 -25.84
C GLN A 960 25.81 -8.66 -24.52
N ASN A 961 26.88 -8.99 -23.77
CA ASN A 961 26.79 -9.66 -22.48
C ASN A 961 25.83 -8.95 -21.50
N ILE A 962 25.77 -7.63 -21.56
CA ILE A 962 24.87 -6.78 -20.74
C ILE A 962 23.37 -7.10 -20.96
N PHE A 963 23.01 -7.75 -22.07
CA PHE A 963 21.63 -8.11 -22.42
C PHE A 963 21.34 -9.60 -22.35
N ASN A 964 22.31 -10.45 -21.98
CA ASN A 964 22.15 -11.90 -21.96
C ASN A 964 20.99 -12.37 -21.07
N GLU A 965 20.80 -11.72 -19.92
CA GLU A 965 19.70 -12.05 -19.01
C GLU A 965 18.29 -11.72 -19.56
N PHE A 966 18.22 -10.98 -20.70
CA PHE A 966 16.97 -10.57 -21.36
C PHE A 966 16.78 -11.24 -22.73
N ALA A 967 17.64 -12.18 -23.10
CA ALA A 967 17.63 -12.82 -24.42
C ALA A 967 16.27 -13.48 -24.75
N GLU A 968 15.57 -14.01 -23.74
CA GLU A 968 14.26 -14.67 -23.93
C GLU A 968 13.10 -13.69 -24.12
N CYS A 969 13.22 -12.45 -23.66
CA CYS A 969 12.17 -11.44 -23.72
C CYS A 969 12.48 -10.28 -24.67
N THR A 970 13.62 -10.30 -25.38
CA THR A 970 14.01 -9.28 -26.36
C THR A 970 14.39 -9.91 -27.68
N LYS A 971 14.29 -9.15 -28.78
CA LYS A 971 14.84 -9.57 -30.07
C LYS A 971 16.31 -9.19 -30.11
N GLN A 972 17.21 -10.18 -30.09
CA GLN A 972 18.64 -9.97 -30.27
C GLN A 972 19.07 -9.93 -31.71
N ILE A 973 19.91 -8.95 -32.07
CA ILE A 973 20.51 -8.79 -33.42
C ILE A 973 22.03 -8.87 -33.36
N ASP A 974 22.65 -9.33 -34.46
CA ASP A 974 24.08 -9.56 -34.53
C ASP A 974 24.89 -8.27 -34.79
N ASP A 975 24.30 -7.31 -35.51
CA ASP A 975 24.91 -6.03 -35.87
C ASP A 975 23.89 -4.89 -35.95
N ASN A 976 24.39 -3.66 -36.02
CA ASN A 976 23.58 -2.43 -36.07
C ASN A 976 23.37 -1.94 -37.50
N SER A 977 23.48 -2.81 -38.52
CA SER A 977 23.22 -2.38 -39.91
C SER A 977 21.76 -1.99 -40.08
N PRO A 978 21.44 -1.02 -40.95
CA PRO A 978 20.06 -0.62 -41.25
C PRO A 978 19.17 -1.80 -41.66
N TYR A 979 19.71 -2.73 -42.43
CA TYR A 979 18.99 -3.92 -42.85
C TYR A 979 18.61 -4.84 -41.68
N THR A 980 19.56 -5.10 -40.79
CA THR A 980 19.33 -5.96 -39.62
C THR A 980 18.30 -5.34 -38.66
N ILE A 981 18.38 -4.02 -38.42
CA ILE A 981 17.41 -3.28 -37.55
C ILE A 981 16.02 -3.33 -38.20
N ILE A 982 15.87 -3.06 -39.48
CA ILE A 982 14.57 -3.10 -40.18
C ILE A 982 13.96 -4.50 -40.12
N SER A 983 14.73 -5.54 -40.41
CA SER A 983 14.27 -6.92 -40.35
C SER A 983 13.78 -7.29 -38.95
N ALA A 984 14.51 -6.89 -37.93
CA ALA A 984 14.12 -7.13 -36.52
C ALA A 984 12.84 -6.38 -36.15
N ILE A 985 12.66 -5.11 -36.58
CA ILE A 985 11.42 -4.36 -36.35
C ILE A 985 10.23 -5.11 -36.96
N GLU A 986 10.37 -5.57 -38.22
CA GLU A 986 9.30 -6.29 -38.89
C GLU A 986 8.96 -7.64 -38.25
N GLU A 987 9.94 -8.30 -37.68
CA GLU A 987 9.77 -9.55 -36.95
C GLU A 987 9.02 -9.35 -35.63
N VAL A 988 9.45 -8.39 -34.81
CA VAL A 988 8.80 -8.15 -33.48
C VAL A 988 7.39 -7.59 -33.62
N LEU A 989 7.10 -6.83 -34.71
CA LEU A 989 5.75 -6.31 -34.96
C LEU A 989 4.77 -7.40 -35.42
N LYS A 990 5.24 -8.57 -35.90
CA LYS A 990 4.38 -9.70 -36.24
C LYS A 990 3.86 -10.45 -35.02
N ASP A 991 4.59 -10.42 -33.93
CA ASP A 991 4.24 -11.17 -32.72
C ASP A 991 4.53 -10.36 -31.44
N VAL A 992 3.89 -9.20 -31.35
CA VAL A 992 4.01 -8.28 -30.18
C VAL A 992 3.64 -8.98 -28.89
N ASN A 993 2.60 -9.82 -28.91
CA ASN A 993 2.08 -10.49 -27.71
C ASN A 993 3.12 -11.42 -27.10
N TYR A 994 3.84 -12.21 -27.92
CA TYR A 994 4.92 -13.07 -27.44
C TYR A 994 5.95 -12.31 -26.61
N TYR A 995 6.46 -11.18 -27.15
CA TYR A 995 7.46 -10.37 -26.44
C TYR A 995 6.89 -9.74 -25.18
N THR A 996 5.64 -9.28 -25.21
CA THR A 996 4.98 -8.66 -24.05
C THR A 996 4.77 -9.68 -22.92
N GLU A 997 4.33 -10.90 -23.23
CA GLU A 997 4.17 -12.00 -22.27
C GLU A 997 5.52 -12.38 -21.62
N LYS A 998 6.57 -12.55 -22.42
CA LYS A 998 7.92 -12.88 -21.93
C LYS A 998 8.52 -11.75 -21.06
N MET A 999 8.24 -10.49 -21.41
CA MET A 999 8.62 -9.35 -20.56
C MET A 999 7.87 -9.37 -19.22
N GLN A 1000 6.57 -9.67 -19.25
CA GLN A 1000 5.77 -9.78 -18.03
C GLN A 1000 6.31 -10.86 -17.07
N GLU A 1001 6.60 -12.07 -17.60
CA GLU A 1001 7.24 -13.14 -16.82
C GLU A 1001 8.56 -12.67 -16.17
N LYS A 1002 9.40 -11.95 -16.94
CA LYS A 1002 10.68 -11.42 -16.46
C LYS A 1002 10.49 -10.34 -15.39
N ILE A 1003 9.54 -9.42 -15.59
CA ILE A 1003 9.21 -8.35 -14.63
C ILE A 1003 8.75 -8.96 -13.30
N GLU A 1004 7.91 -9.98 -13.33
CA GLU A 1004 7.41 -10.65 -12.14
C GLU A 1004 8.53 -11.36 -11.37
N ALA A 1005 9.37 -12.10 -12.09
CA ALA A 1005 10.48 -12.84 -11.49
C ALA A 1005 11.56 -11.95 -10.86
N THR A 1006 11.72 -10.72 -11.33
CA THR A 1006 12.72 -9.76 -10.85
C THR A 1006 12.12 -8.49 -10.24
N SER A 1007 10.86 -8.50 -9.84
CA SER A 1007 10.23 -7.35 -9.19
C SER A 1007 10.96 -6.95 -7.89
N TRP A 1008 10.92 -5.67 -7.53
CA TRP A 1008 11.52 -5.19 -6.29
C TRP A 1008 10.99 -5.93 -5.05
N GLN A 1009 9.76 -6.42 -5.07
CA GLN A 1009 9.21 -7.28 -4.01
C GLN A 1009 10.01 -8.59 -3.86
N VAL A 1010 10.28 -9.28 -4.98
CA VAL A 1010 11.04 -10.52 -4.97
C VAL A 1010 12.49 -10.25 -4.55
N ILE A 1011 13.07 -9.20 -5.10
CA ILE A 1011 14.46 -8.79 -4.80
C ILE A 1011 14.58 -8.30 -3.36
N GLY A 1012 13.66 -7.44 -2.91
CA GLY A 1012 13.64 -6.94 -1.53
C GLY A 1012 13.53 -8.07 -0.50
N ARG A 1013 12.71 -9.09 -0.76
CA ARG A 1013 12.61 -10.27 0.11
C ARG A 1013 13.96 -10.98 0.24
N LYS A 1014 14.71 -11.16 -0.85
CA LYS A 1014 16.07 -11.76 -0.80
C LYS A 1014 17.02 -10.93 0.06
N TYR A 1015 17.00 -9.60 -0.08
CA TYR A 1015 17.81 -8.72 0.78
C TYR A 1015 17.38 -8.79 2.25
N LEU A 1016 16.09 -8.91 2.52
CA LEU A 1016 15.58 -9.04 3.88
C LEU A 1016 16.05 -10.35 4.54
N GLU A 1017 15.91 -11.48 3.82
CA GLU A 1017 16.41 -12.80 4.27
C GLU A 1017 17.92 -12.75 4.56
N LEU A 1018 18.67 -12.03 3.71
CA LEU A 1018 20.11 -11.82 3.92
C LEU A 1018 20.38 -10.97 5.18
N TYR A 1019 19.61 -9.91 5.41
CA TYR A 1019 19.75 -9.09 6.62
C TYR A 1019 19.35 -9.88 7.88
N ASP A 1020 18.41 -10.81 7.79
CA ASP A 1020 18.00 -11.69 8.89
C ASP A 1020 19.01 -12.80 9.21
N GLY A 1021 20.01 -12.98 8.36
CA GLY A 1021 21.03 -14.00 8.55
C GLY A 1021 20.62 -15.41 8.08
N ILE A 1022 19.55 -15.51 7.29
CA ILE A 1022 19.14 -16.74 6.63
C ILE A 1022 20.09 -16.96 5.44
N ASN A 1023 20.66 -18.15 5.33
CA ASN A 1023 21.45 -18.52 4.14
C ASN A 1023 20.50 -18.66 2.96
N ILE A 1024 20.68 -17.80 1.96
CA ILE A 1024 19.92 -17.79 0.70
C ILE A 1024 20.53 -18.78 -0.28
#